data_3a7718d52a3921736adad236876d1dd5
#
_entry.id   3a7718d52a3921736adad236876d1dd5
#
_cell.length_a   1.000
_cell.length_b   1.000
_cell.length_c   1.000
_cell.angle_alpha   90.00
_cell.angle_beta   90.00
_cell.angle_gamma   90.00
#
_symmetry.space_group_name_H-M   'P 1'
#
loop_
_entity.id
_entity.type
_entity.pdbx_description
1 polymer ?
#
loop_
_entity_poly.entity_id
_entity_poly.type
_entity_poly.pdbx_seq_one_letter_code
_entity_poly.pdbx_strand_id
1 'polypeptide(L)'
;MALPAVLLLLHLLLSSEGSLSPPRISFRLNSTDRPLLHFGHGDLHNTTALLLSRDSSTLYVGAQNTILSLDVNQSDVIRLNKKVQWSPSDKEIKDCTGKGKNVKNECPNFIHVLQPLNSTHLYTCGSYAYSPQEAYIDTQSFSIVKKTSAKGRCPFSPFERSAVVIADGELFTATTTDFRGLKPQILRYFSKDGRPDVSLETSISLLEEPTFVSSSLDPAEGKLYFFFSEVGKEFSYVDELKTARVAQVCKDDVGGVRTLQKKWTSFTKATLLCQFENQLPFNILQDVFTLPPPEGGDTADTLFYGVFTTQWPRGPESAVCVFRLEDIKDVFKGSYRTFVTLTHQWSTQQETHSYLGTCGLGNSTDAVLGEVKKSFLTKNAVTPVGKGPVVVSLEQQYSRVAVMRARAANDTQYTILFLITESGFLHKVVLLDQGPWVIEEIQVFAQPQTVQSMVLSTSKGVLYVGTSEGVTAVPVADCSTYTTCSQCLLARDPLCGWSRTSRACTRVHGSHEDMVQNLEDSNVEDRCQGQTTAEKITVVRAHVNEVVTLSCQTPSNLATLTWAFPQPEKFFIQSDNGSLSFIFTNDSSGVYRCEAEEAGYKQVVKSYDVQLIRSRNLTPRTHETAVPDETYESIVTDDPTMFLTQLVHTNDYTTDDSKNGFTTSPTGKVTSKEHRGTNRNLQSSSSDTQYRVKPDDVTPKEKSYYSELVGVSLMLALCICIMILGSLHMWQKRKVSLRKDPLVTPEEGSSINRPVEICSLSSRAELEPELKVVE
;
A
#
# COMPACT_ATOMS: atom_id res chain seq x y z
N MET A 1 33.05 -4.56 30.66
CA MET A 1 33.09 -5.11 29.31
C MET A 1 31.90 -6.06 28.95
N ALA A 2 31.03 -6.45 29.87
CA ALA A 2 29.90 -7.33 29.55
C ALA A 2 28.63 -6.57 29.15
N LEU A 3 28.44 -5.32 29.57
CA LEU A 3 27.22 -4.54 29.28
C LEU A 3 27.05 -4.18 27.79
N PRO A 4 28.09 -3.75 27.05
CA PRO A 4 27.94 -3.45 25.62
C PRO A 4 27.71 -4.72 24.78
N ALA A 5 28.26 -5.86 25.19
CA ALA A 5 28.01 -7.13 24.49
C ALA A 5 26.60 -7.67 24.70
N VAL A 6 26.02 -7.45 25.88
CA VAL A 6 24.62 -7.82 26.16
C VAL A 6 23.65 -6.90 25.44
N LEU A 7 23.94 -5.60 25.34
CA LEU A 7 23.15 -4.64 24.53
C LEU A 7 23.29 -4.94 23.04
N LEU A 8 24.46 -5.32 22.54
CA LEU A 8 24.63 -5.75 21.16
C LEU A 8 23.89 -7.07 20.86
N LEU A 9 23.92 -8.03 21.80
CA LEU A 9 23.14 -9.27 21.71
C LEU A 9 21.64 -9.05 21.83
N LEU A 10 21.19 -8.09 22.65
CA LEU A 10 19.79 -7.68 22.70
C LEU A 10 19.36 -6.95 21.40
N HIS A 11 20.22 -6.12 20.84
CA HIS A 11 19.97 -5.52 19.51
C HIS A 11 19.95 -6.55 18.38
N LEU A 12 20.79 -7.57 18.43
CA LEU A 12 20.79 -8.69 17.47
C LEU A 12 19.59 -9.62 17.66
N LEU A 13 19.03 -9.73 18.87
CA LEU A 13 17.83 -10.52 19.16
C LEU A 13 16.53 -9.73 18.92
N LEU A 14 16.60 -8.40 18.80
CA LEU A 14 15.48 -7.50 18.49
C LEU A 14 15.46 -7.09 17.00
N SER A 15 16.45 -7.46 16.20
CA SER A 15 16.31 -7.46 14.76
C SER A 15 15.34 -8.58 14.40
N SER A 16 14.04 -8.24 14.41
CA SER A 16 12.98 -9.09 13.88
C SER A 16 13.29 -9.34 12.41
N GLU A 17 13.72 -10.56 12.10
CA GLU A 17 13.83 -11.02 10.72
C GLU A 17 12.53 -10.70 10.01
N GLY A 18 12.55 -9.78 9.03
CA GLY A 18 11.44 -9.50 8.13
C GLY A 18 10.75 -8.14 8.23
N SER A 19 11.12 -7.25 9.16
CA SER A 19 10.54 -5.89 9.16
C SER A 19 11.14 -5.05 8.02
N LEU A 20 10.25 -4.35 7.29
CA LEU A 20 10.64 -3.43 6.23
C LEU A 20 11.50 -2.30 6.80
N SER A 21 12.65 -2.03 6.14
CA SER A 21 13.49 -0.88 6.51
C SER A 21 12.75 0.44 6.31
N PRO A 22 13.08 1.50 7.08
CA PRO A 22 12.53 2.83 6.80
C PRO A 22 12.79 3.25 5.35
N PRO A 23 11.90 4.06 4.75
CA PRO A 23 12.11 4.57 3.41
C PRO A 23 13.38 5.41 3.36
N ARG A 24 14.21 5.20 2.33
CA ARG A 24 15.47 5.94 2.20
C ARG A 24 15.24 7.44 2.07
N ILE A 25 14.20 7.85 1.32
CA ILE A 25 13.81 9.24 1.15
C ILE A 25 12.28 9.37 1.21
N SER A 26 11.79 10.45 1.82
CA SER A 26 10.35 10.71 1.95
C SER A 26 9.98 12.07 1.36
N PHE A 27 8.93 12.08 0.54
CA PHE A 27 8.39 13.28 -0.09
C PHE A 27 7.00 13.60 0.43
N ARG A 28 6.82 14.81 0.91
CA ARG A 28 5.51 15.34 1.31
C ARG A 28 4.68 15.71 0.09
N LEU A 29 3.38 15.75 0.26
CA LEU A 29 2.45 16.22 -0.75
C LEU A 29 2.86 17.62 -1.23
N ASN A 30 2.84 17.84 -2.54
CA ASN A 30 3.26 19.09 -3.20
C ASN A 30 4.75 19.46 -3.01
N SER A 31 5.62 18.48 -2.72
CA SER A 31 7.06 18.71 -2.74
C SER A 31 7.53 19.15 -4.13
N THR A 32 8.37 20.18 -4.20
CA THR A 32 9.01 20.62 -5.44
C THR A 32 10.04 19.62 -5.96
N ASP A 33 10.62 18.82 -5.05
CA ASP A 33 11.66 17.84 -5.37
C ASP A 33 11.08 16.54 -5.96
N ARG A 34 9.77 16.33 -5.80
CA ARG A 34 9.05 15.17 -6.33
C ARG A 34 7.64 15.58 -6.79
N PRO A 35 7.54 16.32 -7.91
CA PRO A 35 6.26 16.84 -8.37
C PRO A 35 5.33 15.70 -8.82
N LEU A 36 4.09 15.74 -8.37
CA LEU A 36 3.03 14.84 -8.78
C LEU A 36 2.04 15.59 -9.65
N LEU A 37 1.48 14.89 -10.63
CA LEU A 37 0.44 15.45 -11.47
C LEU A 37 -0.93 15.02 -10.96
N HIS A 38 -1.72 15.98 -10.51
CA HIS A 38 -3.07 15.74 -10.03
C HIS A 38 -4.11 16.27 -11.02
N PHE A 39 -5.06 15.40 -11.39
CA PHE A 39 -6.25 15.76 -12.16
C PHE A 39 -7.46 15.74 -11.24
N GLY A 40 -7.97 16.93 -10.90
CA GLY A 40 -9.25 17.17 -10.22
C GLY A 40 -10.20 17.94 -11.14
N HIS A 41 -11.47 17.61 -11.09
CA HIS A 41 -12.53 18.30 -11.81
C HIS A 41 -13.74 18.43 -10.88
N GLY A 42 -14.46 19.56 -10.93
CA GLY A 42 -15.54 19.88 -9.99
C GLY A 42 -16.65 18.83 -9.87
N ASP A 43 -16.82 17.98 -10.88
CA ASP A 43 -17.78 16.86 -10.88
C ASP A 43 -17.12 15.48 -10.62
N LEU A 44 -15.81 15.43 -10.38
CA LEU A 44 -15.09 14.19 -10.16
C LEU A 44 -14.94 13.96 -8.67
N HIS A 45 -15.80 13.11 -8.13
CA HIS A 45 -15.74 12.69 -6.74
C HIS A 45 -15.70 11.17 -6.66
N ASN A 46 -14.95 10.66 -5.67
CA ASN A 46 -14.88 9.24 -5.37
C ASN A 46 -14.57 8.39 -6.62
N THR A 47 -13.30 8.47 -7.10
CA THR A 47 -12.82 7.62 -8.18
C THR A 47 -12.78 6.15 -7.70
N THR A 48 -13.56 5.29 -8.35
CA THR A 48 -13.76 3.90 -7.96
C THR A 48 -13.15 2.90 -8.93
N ALA A 49 -13.02 3.26 -10.21
CA ALA A 49 -12.48 2.39 -11.24
C ALA A 49 -11.56 3.16 -12.19
N LEU A 50 -10.40 2.59 -12.49
CA LEU A 50 -9.46 3.07 -13.50
C LEU A 50 -9.24 1.97 -14.54
N LEU A 51 -9.19 2.36 -15.80
CA LEU A 51 -8.86 1.48 -16.92
C LEU A 51 -7.95 2.22 -17.90
N LEU A 52 -6.77 1.70 -18.13
CA LEU A 52 -5.85 2.23 -19.15
C LEU A 52 -6.13 1.55 -20.50
N SER A 53 -6.15 2.35 -21.58
CA SER A 53 -6.23 1.81 -22.94
C SER A 53 -5.00 0.96 -23.27
N ARG A 54 -5.13 0.04 -24.23
CA ARG A 54 -4.02 -0.88 -24.62
C ARG A 54 -2.77 -0.14 -25.11
N ASP A 55 -2.95 0.99 -25.76
CA ASP A 55 -1.87 1.86 -26.23
C ASP A 55 -1.36 2.82 -25.15
N SER A 56 -1.93 2.76 -23.94
CA SER A 56 -1.63 3.64 -22.80
C SER A 56 -1.85 5.14 -23.09
N SER A 57 -2.58 5.51 -24.14
CA SER A 57 -2.84 6.91 -24.49
C SER A 57 -4.02 7.52 -23.73
N THR A 58 -4.98 6.69 -23.33
CA THR A 58 -6.24 7.11 -22.70
C THR A 58 -6.43 6.39 -21.36
N LEU A 59 -6.73 7.19 -20.33
CA LEU A 59 -7.15 6.68 -19.02
C LEU A 59 -8.67 6.88 -18.88
N TYR A 60 -9.42 5.80 -18.79
CA TYR A 60 -10.83 5.85 -18.46
C TYR A 60 -11.00 5.82 -16.94
N VAL A 61 -11.85 6.70 -16.44
CA VAL A 61 -12.08 6.91 -15.01
C VAL A 61 -13.55 6.73 -14.70
N GLY A 62 -13.88 5.75 -13.89
CA GLY A 62 -15.19 5.57 -13.28
C GLY A 62 -15.22 6.21 -11.89
N ALA A 63 -16.19 7.08 -11.65
CA ALA A 63 -16.36 7.80 -10.40
C ALA A 63 -17.85 7.91 -10.01
N GLN A 64 -18.13 8.61 -8.94
CA GLN A 64 -19.50 8.84 -8.51
C GLN A 64 -20.28 9.61 -9.58
N ASN A 65 -21.34 8.99 -10.13
CA ASN A 65 -22.25 9.56 -11.13
C ASN A 65 -21.62 9.93 -12.49
N THR A 66 -20.35 9.60 -12.73
CA THR A 66 -19.68 10.05 -13.96
C THR A 66 -18.62 9.05 -14.45
N ILE A 67 -18.39 9.06 -15.75
CA ILE A 67 -17.30 8.36 -16.38
C ILE A 67 -16.54 9.33 -17.27
N LEU A 68 -15.22 9.37 -17.15
CA LEU A 68 -14.35 10.26 -17.90
C LEU A 68 -13.44 9.46 -18.83
N SER A 69 -13.07 10.09 -19.94
CA SER A 69 -11.96 9.72 -20.79
C SER A 69 -10.90 10.81 -20.68
N LEU A 70 -9.75 10.47 -20.14
CA LEU A 70 -8.62 11.39 -19.98
C LEU A 70 -7.55 11.07 -21.00
N ASP A 71 -7.05 12.09 -21.68
CA ASP A 71 -5.86 12.00 -22.51
C ASP A 71 -4.63 12.05 -21.61
N VAL A 72 -3.88 10.97 -21.61
CA VAL A 72 -2.63 10.77 -20.87
C VAL A 72 -1.48 10.44 -21.80
N ASN A 73 -1.58 10.85 -23.08
CA ASN A 73 -0.56 10.56 -24.08
C ASN A 73 0.80 11.16 -23.72
N GLN A 74 0.82 12.36 -23.14
CA GLN A 74 1.99 12.98 -22.56
C GLN A 74 2.05 12.65 -21.07
N SER A 75 3.23 12.25 -20.58
CA SER A 75 3.40 11.82 -19.18
C SER A 75 3.36 12.95 -18.15
N ASP A 76 3.51 14.20 -18.62
CA ASP A 76 3.55 15.43 -17.81
C ASP A 76 2.23 16.20 -17.78
N VAL A 77 1.19 15.73 -18.50
CA VAL A 77 -0.12 16.41 -18.57
C VAL A 77 -1.27 15.39 -18.61
N ILE A 78 -2.28 15.62 -17.80
CA ILE A 78 -3.57 14.92 -17.88
C ILE A 78 -4.62 15.90 -18.39
N ARG A 79 -5.32 15.58 -19.49
CA ARG A 79 -6.37 16.41 -20.05
C ARG A 79 -7.69 15.67 -20.12
N LEU A 80 -8.78 16.37 -19.77
CA LEU A 80 -10.12 15.83 -20.01
C LEU A 80 -10.38 15.78 -21.52
N ASN A 81 -10.61 14.57 -22.05
CA ASN A 81 -11.00 14.37 -23.43
C ASN A 81 -12.53 14.36 -23.57
N LYS A 82 -13.20 13.45 -22.85
CA LYS A 82 -14.66 13.28 -22.91
C LYS A 82 -15.25 12.90 -21.57
N LYS A 83 -16.55 13.16 -21.38
CA LYS A 83 -17.29 12.89 -20.14
C LYS A 83 -18.67 12.34 -20.45
N VAL A 84 -19.08 11.34 -19.66
CA VAL A 84 -20.46 10.79 -19.64
C VAL A 84 -21.01 10.94 -18.24
N GLN A 85 -22.13 11.64 -18.11
CA GLN A 85 -22.88 11.70 -16.86
C GLN A 85 -23.84 10.50 -16.79
N TRP A 86 -23.79 9.78 -15.66
CA TRP A 86 -24.62 8.60 -15.45
C TRP A 86 -25.15 8.56 -14.01
N SER A 87 -26.12 9.44 -13.74
CA SER A 87 -26.74 9.59 -12.41
C SER A 87 -28.09 8.90 -12.36
N PRO A 88 -28.53 8.40 -11.20
CA PRO A 88 -29.92 8.02 -10.97
C PRO A 88 -30.84 9.22 -11.05
N SER A 89 -32.12 9.00 -11.43
CA SER A 89 -33.18 10.01 -11.40
C SER A 89 -33.65 10.27 -9.96
N ASP A 90 -34.32 11.40 -9.76
CA ASP A 90 -34.91 11.76 -8.45
C ASP A 90 -35.86 10.70 -7.90
N LYS A 91 -36.59 10.00 -8.80
CA LYS A 91 -37.43 8.86 -8.44
C LYS A 91 -36.61 7.71 -7.87
N GLU A 92 -35.51 7.32 -8.55
CA GLU A 92 -34.64 6.23 -8.12
C GLU A 92 -33.93 6.57 -6.82
N ILE A 93 -33.52 7.83 -6.62
CA ILE A 93 -32.96 8.32 -5.35
C ILE A 93 -34.02 8.22 -4.25
N LYS A 94 -35.28 8.62 -4.50
CA LYS A 94 -36.38 8.51 -3.54
C LYS A 94 -36.68 7.03 -3.20
N ASP A 95 -36.65 6.14 -4.19
CA ASP A 95 -36.83 4.71 -3.98
C ASP A 95 -35.67 4.12 -3.16
N CYS A 96 -34.45 4.60 -3.35
CA CYS A 96 -33.26 4.22 -2.58
C CYS A 96 -33.39 4.66 -1.12
N THR A 97 -33.76 5.90 -0.87
CA THR A 97 -33.98 6.40 0.51
C THR A 97 -35.14 5.72 1.20
N GLY A 98 -36.21 5.38 0.47
CA GLY A 98 -37.32 4.56 0.98
C GLY A 98 -36.91 3.16 1.44
N LYS A 99 -35.74 2.65 0.98
CA LYS A 99 -35.11 1.42 1.46
C LYS A 99 -34.21 1.64 2.69
N GLY A 100 -34.20 2.84 3.29
CA GLY A 100 -33.38 3.18 4.45
C GLY A 100 -31.91 3.52 4.11
N LYS A 101 -31.61 3.87 2.84
CA LYS A 101 -30.24 4.14 2.39
C LYS A 101 -29.91 5.63 2.43
N ASN A 102 -28.64 5.96 2.67
CA ASN A 102 -28.18 7.35 2.75
C ASN A 102 -28.12 7.99 1.36
N VAL A 103 -28.75 9.17 1.22
CA VAL A 103 -28.84 9.93 -0.04
C VAL A 103 -27.48 10.26 -0.63
N LYS A 104 -26.51 10.70 0.20
CA LYS A 104 -25.20 11.19 -0.25
C LYS A 104 -24.20 10.07 -0.49
N ASN A 105 -24.19 9.07 0.39
CA ASN A 105 -23.11 8.08 0.44
C ASN A 105 -23.48 6.72 -0.17
N GLU A 106 -24.79 6.41 -0.31
CA GLU A 106 -25.23 5.08 -0.79
C GLU A 106 -26.10 5.15 -2.04
N CYS A 107 -26.86 6.23 -2.25
CA CYS A 107 -27.79 6.36 -3.37
C CYS A 107 -27.20 6.92 -4.67
N PRO A 108 -26.07 7.62 -4.72
CA PRO A 108 -25.43 7.92 -6.00
C PRO A 108 -25.04 6.65 -6.77
N ASN A 109 -24.72 6.82 -8.04
CA ASN A 109 -24.18 5.73 -8.85
C ASN A 109 -22.66 5.68 -8.68
N PHE A 110 -22.14 4.64 -8.05
CA PHE A 110 -20.70 4.35 -7.96
C PHE A 110 -20.32 3.32 -9.04
N ILE A 111 -19.34 3.63 -9.85
CA ILE A 111 -18.90 2.77 -10.95
C ILE A 111 -18.01 1.64 -10.38
N HIS A 112 -18.51 0.40 -10.37
CA HIS A 112 -17.77 -0.75 -9.86
C HIS A 112 -16.87 -1.39 -10.90
N VAL A 113 -17.32 -1.40 -12.16
CA VAL A 113 -16.65 -2.10 -13.25
C VAL A 113 -16.49 -1.17 -14.43
N LEU A 114 -15.30 -1.18 -15.01
CA LEU A 114 -14.97 -0.52 -16.25
C LEU A 114 -13.98 -1.42 -17.01
N GLN A 115 -14.45 -2.07 -18.08
CA GLN A 115 -13.68 -3.09 -18.81
C GLN A 115 -13.87 -2.91 -20.33
N PRO A 116 -12.85 -3.21 -21.15
CA PRO A 116 -13.01 -3.24 -22.61
C PRO A 116 -13.86 -4.47 -22.98
N LEU A 117 -15.00 -4.25 -23.64
CA LEU A 117 -15.84 -5.32 -24.16
C LEU A 117 -15.30 -5.82 -25.52
N ASN A 118 -14.95 -4.89 -26.36
CA ASN A 118 -14.33 -5.10 -27.69
C ASN A 118 -13.51 -3.87 -28.08
N SER A 119 -13.06 -3.78 -29.33
CA SER A 119 -12.25 -2.66 -29.84
C SER A 119 -12.96 -1.30 -29.82
N THR A 120 -14.31 -1.27 -29.80
CA THR A 120 -15.11 -0.06 -29.96
C THR A 120 -16.02 0.25 -28.76
N HIS A 121 -16.18 -0.69 -27.84
CA HIS A 121 -17.09 -0.52 -26.71
C HIS A 121 -16.46 -0.88 -25.37
N LEU A 122 -16.79 -0.09 -24.37
CA LEU A 122 -16.53 -0.40 -22.96
C LEU A 122 -17.81 -0.96 -22.32
N TYR A 123 -17.64 -1.97 -21.47
CA TYR A 123 -18.64 -2.42 -20.51
C TYR A 123 -18.41 -1.72 -19.19
N THR A 124 -19.47 -1.21 -18.58
CA THR A 124 -19.45 -0.61 -17.27
C THR A 124 -20.68 -0.99 -16.47
N CYS A 125 -20.54 -1.11 -15.16
CA CYS A 125 -21.69 -1.22 -14.26
C CYS A 125 -21.46 -0.45 -12.97
N GLY A 126 -22.56 -0.05 -12.32
CA GLY A 126 -22.55 0.69 -11.08
C GLY A 126 -23.73 0.34 -10.17
N SER A 127 -23.63 0.76 -8.89
CA SER A 127 -24.60 0.51 -7.82
C SER A 127 -25.99 1.16 -8.07
N TYR A 128 -26.01 2.29 -8.76
CA TYR A 128 -27.17 3.01 -9.29
C TYR A 128 -28.37 3.02 -8.33
N ALA A 129 -28.22 3.70 -7.21
CA ALA A 129 -29.29 3.85 -6.20
C ALA A 129 -29.77 2.51 -5.62
N TYR A 130 -28.84 1.59 -5.29
CA TYR A 130 -29.17 0.23 -4.85
C TYR A 130 -30.09 -0.54 -5.83
N SER A 131 -29.93 -0.25 -7.11
CA SER A 131 -30.59 -0.93 -8.21
C SER A 131 -29.60 -1.06 -9.37
N PRO A 132 -28.59 -1.94 -9.24
CA PRO A 132 -27.42 -1.94 -10.12
C PRO A 132 -27.79 -2.00 -11.58
N GLN A 133 -27.13 -1.15 -12.36
CA GLN A 133 -27.29 -1.07 -13.80
C GLN A 133 -25.95 -1.25 -14.51
N GLU A 134 -26.02 -1.70 -15.73
CA GLU A 134 -24.91 -1.78 -16.66
C GLU A 134 -25.14 -0.89 -17.86
N ALA A 135 -24.06 -0.40 -18.44
CA ALA A 135 -24.07 0.40 -19.64
C ALA A 135 -22.95 -0.01 -20.59
N TYR A 136 -23.21 0.19 -21.88
CA TYR A 136 -22.26 -0.01 -22.96
C TYR A 136 -21.92 1.36 -23.52
N ILE A 137 -20.64 1.70 -23.50
CA ILE A 137 -20.14 3.01 -23.93
C ILE A 137 -19.38 2.81 -25.24
N ASP A 138 -19.78 3.49 -26.28
CA ASP A 138 -19.01 3.60 -27.52
C ASP A 138 -17.76 4.46 -27.29
N THR A 139 -16.57 3.96 -27.59
CA THR A 139 -15.32 4.64 -27.29
C THR A 139 -15.05 5.84 -28.16
N GLN A 140 -15.63 5.87 -29.38
CA GLN A 140 -15.43 6.95 -30.34
C GLN A 140 -16.31 8.16 -30.04
N SER A 141 -17.62 7.97 -29.85
CA SER A 141 -18.55 9.04 -29.47
C SER A 141 -18.51 9.36 -27.99
N PHE A 142 -18.06 8.41 -27.16
CA PHE A 142 -18.08 8.40 -25.70
C PHE A 142 -19.48 8.66 -25.13
N SER A 143 -20.43 7.88 -25.63
CA SER A 143 -21.83 7.95 -25.25
C SER A 143 -22.38 6.58 -24.87
N ILE A 144 -23.39 6.56 -23.99
CA ILE A 144 -24.06 5.32 -23.60
C ILE A 144 -24.95 4.85 -24.77
N VAL A 145 -24.61 3.72 -25.37
CA VAL A 145 -25.38 3.11 -26.46
C VAL A 145 -26.53 2.25 -25.94
N LYS A 146 -26.32 1.55 -24.84
CA LYS A 146 -27.29 0.65 -24.23
C LYS A 146 -27.16 0.69 -22.71
N LYS A 147 -28.28 0.63 -22.02
CA LYS A 147 -28.37 0.58 -20.56
C LYS A 147 -29.39 -0.49 -20.15
N THR A 148 -29.03 -1.39 -19.24
CA THR A 148 -29.88 -2.48 -18.77
C THR A 148 -29.65 -2.75 -17.27
N SER A 149 -30.53 -3.58 -16.65
CA SER A 149 -30.35 -3.99 -15.26
C SER A 149 -29.14 -4.91 -15.12
N ALA A 150 -28.28 -4.63 -14.15
CA ALA A 150 -27.10 -5.43 -13.80
C ALA A 150 -27.28 -6.26 -12.52
N LYS A 151 -28.52 -6.51 -12.11
CA LYS A 151 -28.79 -7.37 -10.95
C LYS A 151 -28.15 -8.73 -11.13
N GLY A 152 -27.34 -9.14 -10.12
CA GLY A 152 -26.56 -10.38 -10.18
C GLY A 152 -25.23 -10.29 -10.93
N ARG A 153 -24.92 -9.17 -11.62
CA ARG A 153 -23.66 -8.91 -12.31
C ARG A 153 -22.83 -7.80 -11.68
N CYS A 154 -23.46 -6.97 -10.86
CA CYS A 154 -22.85 -5.84 -10.21
C CYS A 154 -23.39 -5.69 -8.78
N PRO A 155 -22.62 -5.24 -7.81
CA PRO A 155 -23.06 -5.05 -6.43
C PRO A 155 -24.21 -4.06 -6.32
N PHE A 156 -25.05 -4.26 -5.32
CA PHE A 156 -26.08 -3.27 -4.94
C PHE A 156 -25.46 -2.15 -4.09
N SER A 157 -24.59 -2.51 -3.18
CA SER A 157 -23.92 -1.57 -2.28
C SER A 157 -22.73 -0.91 -2.95
N PRO A 158 -22.52 0.41 -2.79
CA PRO A 158 -21.30 1.08 -3.27
C PRO A 158 -20.02 0.66 -2.53
N PHE A 159 -20.15 0.05 -1.35
CA PHE A 159 -19.03 -0.37 -0.51
C PHE A 159 -18.63 -1.83 -0.71
N GLU A 160 -19.44 -2.58 -1.46
CA GLU A 160 -19.19 -3.99 -1.74
C GLU A 160 -18.19 -4.13 -2.89
N ARG A 161 -17.21 -4.99 -2.70
CA ARG A 161 -16.20 -5.28 -3.72
C ARG A 161 -16.65 -6.42 -4.63
N SER A 162 -16.26 -6.35 -5.88
CA SER A 162 -16.51 -7.39 -6.89
C SER A 162 -15.25 -7.62 -7.73
N ALA A 163 -15.09 -8.86 -8.23
CA ALA A 163 -14.04 -9.19 -9.18
C ALA A 163 -14.68 -9.52 -10.53
N VAL A 164 -14.17 -8.93 -11.61
CA VAL A 164 -14.76 -9.02 -12.93
C VAL A 164 -13.69 -9.15 -14.00
N VAL A 165 -13.91 -10.06 -14.94
CA VAL A 165 -13.07 -10.19 -16.13
C VAL A 165 -13.94 -10.47 -17.35
N ILE A 166 -13.58 -9.87 -18.49
CA ILE A 166 -14.17 -10.17 -19.80
C ILE A 166 -13.15 -10.99 -20.59
N ALA A 167 -13.54 -12.20 -20.95
CA ALA A 167 -12.74 -13.11 -21.75
C ALA A 167 -13.56 -13.52 -22.98
N ASP A 168 -13.01 -13.32 -24.18
CA ASP A 168 -13.66 -13.63 -25.47
C ASP A 168 -15.04 -13.00 -25.64
N GLY A 169 -15.32 -11.90 -24.93
CA GLY A 169 -16.60 -11.18 -24.93
C GLY A 169 -17.67 -11.82 -24.04
N GLU A 170 -17.33 -12.82 -23.24
CA GLU A 170 -18.14 -13.35 -22.14
C GLU A 170 -17.74 -12.68 -20.83
N LEU A 171 -18.72 -12.39 -19.96
CA LEU A 171 -18.53 -11.68 -18.70
C LEU A 171 -18.50 -12.68 -17.55
N PHE A 172 -17.40 -12.70 -16.81
CA PHE A 172 -17.24 -13.49 -15.59
C PHE A 172 -17.21 -12.53 -14.40
N THR A 173 -18.12 -12.77 -13.43
CA THR A 173 -18.27 -11.89 -12.27
C THR A 173 -18.29 -12.69 -10.98
N ALA A 174 -17.61 -12.18 -9.96
CA ALA A 174 -17.74 -12.60 -8.58
C ALA A 174 -18.29 -11.43 -7.76
N THR A 175 -19.54 -11.57 -7.30
CA THR A 175 -20.31 -10.51 -6.64
C THR A 175 -21.48 -11.12 -5.84
N THR A 176 -22.22 -10.29 -5.11
CA THR A 176 -23.49 -10.69 -4.50
C THR A 176 -24.66 -10.43 -5.45
N THR A 177 -25.66 -11.29 -5.40
CA THR A 177 -26.81 -11.26 -6.33
C THR A 177 -28.06 -10.68 -5.70
N ASP A 178 -28.04 -10.40 -4.40
CA ASP A 178 -29.18 -9.89 -3.66
C ASP A 178 -28.89 -8.54 -2.98
N PHE A 179 -29.96 -7.83 -2.66
CA PHE A 179 -29.92 -6.51 -2.04
C PHE A 179 -29.24 -6.48 -0.66
N ARG A 180 -29.27 -7.60 0.07
CA ARG A 180 -28.70 -7.69 1.41
C ARG A 180 -27.22 -8.07 1.42
N GLY A 181 -26.66 -8.42 0.26
CA GLY A 181 -25.28 -8.89 0.18
C GLY A 181 -25.06 -10.33 0.71
N LEU A 182 -26.14 -11.11 0.91
CA LEU A 182 -26.08 -12.43 1.54
C LEU A 182 -25.98 -13.60 0.55
N LYS A 183 -26.03 -13.34 -0.74
CA LYS A 183 -25.99 -14.37 -1.79
C LYS A 183 -24.81 -14.15 -2.72
N PRO A 184 -23.59 -14.52 -2.27
CA PRO A 184 -22.41 -14.43 -3.13
C PRO A 184 -22.47 -15.45 -4.26
N GLN A 185 -21.99 -15.06 -5.42
CA GLN A 185 -21.96 -15.91 -6.62
C GLN A 185 -20.71 -15.64 -7.45
N ILE A 186 -20.26 -16.69 -8.16
CA ILE A 186 -19.38 -16.59 -9.32
C ILE A 186 -20.19 -17.02 -10.53
N LEU A 187 -20.26 -16.16 -11.55
CA LEU A 187 -21.21 -16.27 -12.66
C LEU A 187 -20.52 -16.01 -13.99
N ARG A 188 -20.96 -16.72 -15.04
CA ARG A 188 -20.70 -16.36 -16.43
C ARG A 188 -21.99 -15.85 -17.07
N TYR A 189 -21.87 -14.72 -17.76
CA TYR A 189 -22.94 -14.10 -18.56
C TYR A 189 -22.47 -13.82 -19.99
N PHE A 190 -23.44 -13.54 -20.87
CA PHE A 190 -23.23 -13.30 -22.29
C PHE A 190 -22.60 -14.47 -23.02
N SER A 191 -22.97 -15.70 -22.56
CA SER A 191 -22.46 -16.94 -23.13
C SER A 191 -22.73 -16.99 -24.62
N LYS A 192 -21.74 -17.42 -25.40
CA LYS A 192 -21.76 -17.53 -26.84
C LYS A 192 -22.18 -18.95 -27.31
N ASP A 193 -22.41 -19.07 -28.58
CA ASP A 193 -22.63 -20.34 -29.27
C ASP A 193 -23.78 -21.21 -28.68
N GLY A 194 -24.78 -20.53 -28.09
CA GLY A 194 -25.94 -21.22 -27.50
C GLY A 194 -25.64 -21.90 -26.15
N ARG A 195 -24.46 -21.71 -25.60
CA ARG A 195 -24.10 -22.22 -24.27
C ARG A 195 -24.96 -21.52 -23.17
N PRO A 196 -25.35 -22.24 -22.12
CA PRO A 196 -26.07 -21.64 -21.02
C PRO A 196 -25.16 -20.75 -20.16
N ASP A 197 -25.71 -19.71 -19.56
CA ASP A 197 -25.07 -19.03 -18.44
C ASP A 197 -24.94 -20.01 -17.26
N VAL A 198 -23.84 -19.93 -16.51
CA VAL A 198 -23.55 -20.81 -15.38
C VAL A 198 -23.28 -20.01 -14.10
N SER A 199 -23.63 -20.59 -12.96
CA SER A 199 -23.48 -19.99 -11.63
C SER A 199 -23.04 -21.03 -10.61
N LEU A 200 -22.71 -20.59 -9.39
CA LEU A 200 -22.46 -21.52 -8.28
C LEU A 200 -23.72 -22.27 -7.89
N GLU A 201 -23.56 -23.49 -7.40
CA GLU A 201 -24.61 -24.27 -6.77
C GLU A 201 -25.11 -23.58 -5.50
N THR A 202 -26.41 -23.59 -5.24
CA THR A 202 -27.03 -22.86 -4.12
C THR A 202 -27.61 -23.76 -3.04
N SER A 203 -27.65 -25.07 -3.26
CA SER A 203 -28.15 -26.03 -2.25
C SER A 203 -27.14 -26.30 -1.11
N ILE A 204 -25.90 -25.91 -1.30
CA ILE A 204 -24.84 -25.89 -0.28
C ILE A 204 -24.11 -24.55 -0.33
N SER A 205 -23.54 -24.14 0.80
CA SER A 205 -22.77 -22.91 0.88
C SER A 205 -21.37 -23.16 0.35
N LEU A 206 -21.11 -22.76 -0.90
CA LEU A 206 -19.79 -22.84 -1.52
C LEU A 206 -18.87 -21.69 -1.13
N LEU A 207 -19.43 -20.56 -0.73
CA LEU A 207 -18.74 -19.35 -0.29
C LEU A 207 -19.38 -18.85 1.01
N GLU A 208 -18.54 -18.45 1.98
CA GLU A 208 -18.98 -18.00 3.29
C GLU A 208 -18.55 -16.54 3.53
N GLU A 209 -19.50 -15.61 3.35
CA GLU A 209 -19.27 -14.17 3.52
C GLU A 209 -18.02 -13.64 2.79
N PRO A 210 -17.87 -13.89 1.49
CA PRO A 210 -16.67 -13.55 0.76
C PRO A 210 -16.55 -12.03 0.55
N THR A 211 -15.32 -11.54 0.65
CA THR A 211 -14.91 -10.24 0.14
C THR A 211 -14.06 -10.46 -1.10
N PHE A 212 -14.62 -10.23 -2.28
CA PHE A 212 -13.92 -10.43 -3.54
C PHE A 212 -12.88 -9.35 -3.76
N VAL A 213 -11.71 -9.72 -4.29
CA VAL A 213 -10.55 -8.85 -4.41
C VAL A 213 -10.12 -8.66 -5.85
N SER A 214 -9.85 -9.77 -6.56
CA SER A 214 -9.29 -9.74 -7.92
C SER A 214 -9.67 -10.99 -8.70
N SER A 215 -9.45 -10.95 -10.00
CA SER A 215 -9.60 -12.12 -10.89
C SER A 215 -8.49 -12.14 -11.94
N SER A 216 -8.13 -13.33 -12.40
CA SER A 216 -7.14 -13.54 -13.44
C SER A 216 -7.56 -14.65 -14.40
N LEU A 217 -7.19 -14.53 -15.67
CA LEU A 217 -7.40 -15.55 -16.70
C LEU A 217 -6.07 -16.24 -16.99
N ASP A 218 -6.07 -17.56 -16.98
CA ASP A 218 -5.05 -18.40 -17.61
C ASP A 218 -5.50 -18.74 -19.05
N PRO A 219 -4.92 -18.11 -20.06
CA PRO A 219 -5.34 -18.36 -21.43
C PRO A 219 -4.89 -19.73 -21.95
N ALA A 220 -3.85 -20.34 -21.36
CA ALA A 220 -3.33 -21.64 -21.80
C ALA A 220 -4.28 -22.80 -21.46
N GLU A 221 -4.85 -22.79 -20.25
CA GLU A 221 -5.79 -23.83 -19.82
C GLU A 221 -7.26 -23.40 -19.88
N GLY A 222 -7.54 -22.14 -20.26
CA GLY A 222 -8.91 -21.60 -20.26
C GLY A 222 -9.54 -21.60 -18.86
N LYS A 223 -8.75 -21.36 -17.83
CA LYS A 223 -9.19 -21.28 -16.43
C LYS A 223 -9.22 -19.86 -15.92
N LEU A 224 -10.19 -19.55 -15.08
CA LEU A 224 -10.30 -18.27 -14.38
C LEU A 224 -10.07 -18.51 -12.91
N TYR A 225 -9.30 -17.61 -12.32
CA TYR A 225 -8.97 -17.60 -10.90
C TYR A 225 -9.60 -16.37 -10.24
N PHE A 226 -10.28 -16.57 -9.11
CA PHE A 226 -10.88 -15.51 -8.30
C PHE A 226 -10.23 -15.49 -6.93
N PHE A 227 -9.77 -14.31 -6.50
CA PHE A 227 -9.11 -14.09 -5.24
C PHE A 227 -10.05 -13.36 -4.28
N PHE A 228 -10.17 -13.85 -3.04
CA PHE A 228 -11.08 -13.30 -2.03
C PHE A 228 -10.67 -13.71 -0.62
N SER A 229 -11.28 -13.09 0.38
CA SER A 229 -11.28 -13.57 1.75
C SER A 229 -12.67 -14.03 2.13
N GLU A 230 -12.78 -15.09 2.93
CA GLU A 230 -14.07 -15.61 3.42
C GLU A 230 -13.95 -16.13 4.85
N VAL A 231 -15.06 -16.45 5.51
CA VAL A 231 -15.05 -17.19 6.78
C VAL A 231 -14.68 -18.66 6.51
N GLY A 232 -13.60 -19.12 7.15
CA GLY A 232 -13.09 -20.50 7.00
C GLY A 232 -13.79 -21.46 7.94
N LYS A 233 -14.93 -22.01 7.56
CA LYS A 233 -15.71 -22.97 8.38
C LYS A 233 -15.03 -24.33 8.60
N GLU A 234 -13.95 -24.62 7.92
CA GLU A 234 -13.10 -25.78 8.22
C GLU A 234 -12.31 -25.65 9.54
N PHE A 235 -12.29 -24.48 10.12
CA PHE A 235 -11.66 -24.16 11.42
C PHE A 235 -12.73 -24.00 12.50
N SER A 236 -13.42 -25.08 12.86
CA SER A 236 -14.53 -25.06 13.81
C SER A 236 -14.15 -24.66 15.25
N TYR A 237 -12.86 -24.53 15.55
CA TYR A 237 -12.32 -24.15 16.85
C TYR A 237 -12.08 -22.64 17.01
N VAL A 238 -12.25 -21.86 15.94
CA VAL A 238 -12.15 -20.38 15.97
C VAL A 238 -13.36 -19.81 15.27
N ASP A 239 -14.15 -19.04 16.02
CA ASP A 239 -15.32 -18.37 15.45
C ASP A 239 -14.91 -17.29 14.46
N GLU A 240 -15.58 -17.27 13.30
CA GLU A 240 -15.41 -16.25 12.24
C GLU A 240 -13.97 -16.04 11.77
N LEU A 241 -13.13 -17.09 11.77
CA LEU A 241 -11.79 -16.99 11.22
C LEU A 241 -11.85 -16.65 9.75
N LYS A 242 -11.37 -15.45 9.38
CA LYS A 242 -11.20 -15.07 7.96
C LYS A 242 -10.03 -15.83 7.36
N THR A 243 -10.16 -16.19 6.10
CA THR A 243 -9.16 -16.96 5.36
C THR A 243 -9.08 -16.44 3.93
N ALA A 244 -7.86 -16.18 3.47
CA ALA A 244 -7.62 -15.82 2.08
C ALA A 244 -7.73 -17.06 1.16
N ARG A 245 -8.39 -16.88 0.01
CA ARG A 245 -8.71 -17.94 -0.94
C ARG A 245 -8.34 -17.58 -2.36
N VAL A 246 -8.09 -18.63 -3.13
CA VAL A 246 -8.18 -18.64 -4.58
C VAL A 246 -9.18 -19.70 -5.02
N ALA A 247 -10.13 -19.35 -5.87
CA ALA A 247 -11.02 -20.30 -6.51
C ALA A 247 -10.75 -20.35 -8.01
N GLN A 248 -10.95 -21.52 -8.63
CA GLN A 248 -10.87 -21.70 -10.08
C GLN A 248 -12.21 -22.12 -10.65
N VAL A 249 -12.47 -21.72 -11.89
CA VAL A 249 -13.53 -22.26 -12.77
C VAL A 249 -13.01 -22.36 -14.20
N CYS A 250 -13.54 -23.30 -14.98
CA CYS A 250 -13.19 -23.44 -16.40
C CYS A 250 -14.05 -22.52 -17.25
N LYS A 251 -13.44 -21.74 -18.14
CA LYS A 251 -14.10 -20.77 -19.03
C LYS A 251 -15.24 -21.42 -19.84
N ASP A 252 -15.03 -22.64 -20.34
CA ASP A 252 -15.95 -23.32 -21.25
C ASP A 252 -16.92 -24.29 -20.56
N ASP A 253 -17.00 -24.26 -19.22
CA ASP A 253 -17.95 -25.10 -18.46
C ASP A 253 -19.40 -24.77 -18.80
N VAL A 254 -20.19 -25.76 -19.08
CA VAL A 254 -21.61 -25.61 -19.46
C VAL A 254 -22.58 -26.13 -18.39
N GLY A 255 -22.02 -26.63 -17.27
CA GLY A 255 -22.79 -27.33 -16.25
C GLY A 255 -23.13 -28.76 -16.62
N GLY A 256 -23.71 -29.50 -15.68
CA GLY A 256 -24.12 -30.87 -15.88
C GLY A 256 -25.50 -31.00 -16.54
N VAL A 257 -25.81 -32.23 -17.01
CA VAL A 257 -27.09 -32.52 -17.68
C VAL A 257 -28.26 -32.53 -16.69
N ARG A 258 -28.12 -33.19 -15.54
CA ARG A 258 -29.12 -33.29 -14.45
C ARG A 258 -28.58 -32.69 -13.16
N THR A 259 -27.55 -33.31 -12.58
CA THR A 259 -26.83 -32.80 -11.45
C THR A 259 -25.98 -31.61 -11.91
N LEU A 260 -25.96 -30.48 -11.16
CA LEU A 260 -25.27 -29.23 -11.49
C LEU A 260 -25.73 -28.61 -12.83
N GLN A 261 -27.02 -28.76 -13.20
CA GLN A 261 -27.57 -28.13 -14.39
C GLN A 261 -27.45 -26.60 -14.34
N LYS A 262 -26.78 -25.99 -15.32
CA LYS A 262 -26.44 -24.55 -15.36
C LYS A 262 -25.63 -24.10 -14.14
N LYS A 263 -24.89 -25.03 -13.55
CA LYS A 263 -24.01 -24.80 -12.41
C LYS A 263 -22.58 -25.19 -12.76
N TRP A 264 -21.61 -24.50 -12.18
CA TRP A 264 -20.19 -24.85 -12.36
C TRP A 264 -19.94 -26.31 -11.97
N THR A 265 -19.37 -27.09 -12.88
CA THR A 265 -18.86 -28.44 -12.61
C THR A 265 -17.36 -28.42 -12.26
N SER A 266 -16.70 -27.32 -12.50
CA SER A 266 -15.25 -27.14 -12.35
C SER A 266 -14.86 -26.29 -11.15
N PHE A 267 -15.83 -25.75 -10.37
CA PHE A 267 -15.55 -24.88 -9.24
C PHE A 267 -14.82 -25.62 -8.13
N THR A 268 -13.64 -25.11 -7.79
CA THR A 268 -12.87 -25.53 -6.60
C THR A 268 -12.16 -24.34 -6.00
N LYS A 269 -11.85 -24.41 -4.67
CA LYS A 269 -11.13 -23.34 -3.96
C LYS A 269 -10.02 -23.89 -3.09
N ALA A 270 -8.96 -23.08 -2.88
CA ALA A 270 -7.80 -23.37 -2.06
C ALA A 270 -7.49 -22.20 -1.12
N THR A 271 -6.86 -22.49 0.01
CA THR A 271 -6.35 -21.47 0.94
C THR A 271 -5.06 -20.89 0.40
N LEU A 272 -4.91 -19.56 0.45
CA LEU A 272 -3.64 -18.87 0.28
C LEU A 272 -3.01 -18.62 1.66
N LEU A 273 -1.80 -19.13 1.87
CA LEU A 273 -1.11 -19.03 3.16
C LEU A 273 -0.05 -17.92 3.09
N CYS A 274 -0.20 -16.86 3.87
CA CYS A 274 0.79 -15.79 3.98
C CYS A 274 1.26 -15.68 5.42
N GLN A 275 2.36 -16.35 5.76
CA GLN A 275 2.92 -16.38 7.12
C GLN A 275 4.39 -16.77 7.08
N PHE A 276 5.14 -16.41 8.10
CA PHE A 276 6.42 -17.04 8.42
C PHE A 276 6.18 -18.36 9.17
N GLU A 277 7.17 -19.24 9.12
CA GLU A 277 7.11 -20.49 9.86
C GLU A 277 6.92 -20.23 11.36
N ASN A 278 5.97 -20.93 11.97
CA ASN A 278 5.59 -20.80 13.40
C ASN A 278 5.03 -19.44 13.85
N GLN A 279 4.58 -18.59 12.91
CA GLN A 279 3.88 -17.35 13.22
C GLN A 279 2.41 -17.41 12.80
N LEU A 280 1.59 -16.48 13.36
CA LEU A 280 0.21 -16.34 12.94
C LEU A 280 0.14 -15.81 11.49
N PRO A 281 -0.81 -16.26 10.67
CA PRO A 281 -0.93 -15.83 9.30
C PRO A 281 -1.48 -14.41 9.19
N PHE A 282 -1.03 -13.69 8.18
CA PHE A 282 -1.76 -12.58 7.59
C PHE A 282 -2.89 -13.18 6.75
N ASN A 283 -4.11 -13.15 7.25
CA ASN A 283 -5.21 -13.97 6.76
C ASN A 283 -6.31 -13.23 6.00
N ILE A 284 -6.22 -11.90 5.88
CA ILE A 284 -7.15 -11.07 5.12
C ILE A 284 -6.45 -10.53 3.88
N LEU A 285 -6.93 -10.91 2.71
CA LEU A 285 -6.43 -10.45 1.42
C LEU A 285 -7.03 -9.09 1.08
N GLN A 286 -6.18 -8.09 0.84
CA GLN A 286 -6.57 -6.72 0.50
C GLN A 286 -6.54 -6.46 -1.00
N ASP A 287 -5.51 -6.95 -1.69
CA ASP A 287 -5.32 -6.76 -3.12
C ASP A 287 -4.49 -7.87 -3.75
N VAL A 288 -4.65 -8.09 -5.06
CA VAL A 288 -3.80 -9.02 -5.84
C VAL A 288 -3.46 -8.41 -7.19
N PHE A 289 -2.17 -8.31 -7.46
CA PHE A 289 -1.64 -7.92 -8.76
C PHE A 289 -1.15 -9.15 -9.51
N THR A 290 -1.59 -9.32 -10.75
CA THR A 290 -1.14 -10.38 -11.66
C THR A 290 0.04 -9.89 -12.48
N LEU A 291 1.21 -10.51 -12.32
CA LEU A 291 2.40 -10.26 -13.11
C LEU A 291 2.62 -11.40 -14.10
N PRO A 292 2.31 -11.23 -15.40
CA PRO A 292 2.54 -12.28 -16.40
C PRO A 292 4.04 -12.58 -16.55
N PRO A 293 4.43 -13.75 -17.08
CA PRO A 293 5.84 -14.04 -17.37
C PRO A 293 6.41 -13.03 -18.37
N PRO A 294 7.74 -12.94 -18.52
CA PRO A 294 8.37 -12.21 -19.62
C PRO A 294 7.90 -12.74 -20.99
N GLU A 295 8.05 -11.92 -22.03
CA GLU A 295 7.70 -12.34 -23.40
C GLU A 295 8.41 -13.66 -23.77
N GLY A 296 7.61 -14.65 -24.22
CA GLY A 296 8.08 -16.00 -24.54
C GLY A 296 8.22 -16.96 -23.36
N GLY A 297 7.91 -16.52 -22.14
CA GLY A 297 7.89 -17.38 -20.95
C GLY A 297 6.61 -18.21 -20.86
N ASP A 298 6.66 -19.26 -20.02
CA ASP A 298 5.49 -20.12 -19.76
C ASP A 298 4.43 -19.36 -18.94
N THR A 299 3.16 -19.47 -19.33
CA THR A 299 2.05 -18.89 -18.55
C THR A 299 1.96 -19.44 -17.13
N ALA A 300 2.45 -20.66 -16.90
CA ALA A 300 2.56 -21.29 -15.58
C ALA A 300 3.46 -20.48 -14.59
N ASP A 301 4.41 -19.72 -15.12
CA ASP A 301 5.27 -18.80 -14.35
C ASP A 301 4.63 -17.45 -14.00
N THR A 302 3.34 -17.28 -14.29
CA THR A 302 2.59 -16.10 -13.83
C THR A 302 2.65 -16.00 -12.30
N LEU A 303 2.96 -14.80 -11.80
CA LEU A 303 3.07 -14.50 -10.38
C LEU A 303 1.90 -13.63 -9.90
N PHE A 304 1.38 -13.95 -8.73
CA PHE A 304 0.34 -13.19 -8.04
C PHE A 304 0.92 -12.57 -6.78
N TYR A 305 1.00 -11.25 -6.75
CA TYR A 305 1.45 -10.48 -5.60
C TYR A 305 0.24 -10.08 -4.77
N GLY A 306 0.06 -10.73 -3.62
CA GLY A 306 -1.05 -10.47 -2.71
C GLY A 306 -0.63 -9.59 -1.54
N VAL A 307 -1.42 -8.56 -1.25
CA VAL A 307 -1.32 -7.77 -0.02
C VAL A 307 -2.25 -8.37 1.02
N PHE A 308 -1.72 -8.63 2.20
CA PHE A 308 -2.44 -9.26 3.29
C PHE A 308 -2.36 -8.42 4.56
N THR A 309 -3.43 -8.45 5.35
CA THR A 309 -3.49 -7.90 6.71
C THR A 309 -3.92 -8.98 7.69
N THR A 310 -3.79 -8.72 8.97
CA THR A 310 -4.22 -9.65 10.02
C THR A 310 -5.64 -9.32 10.49
N GLN A 311 -6.42 -10.35 10.85
CA GLN A 311 -7.74 -10.20 11.47
C GLN A 311 -7.65 -9.64 12.91
N TRP A 312 -6.51 -9.87 13.57
CA TRP A 312 -6.27 -9.42 14.95
C TRP A 312 -5.12 -8.41 14.98
N PRO A 313 -5.36 -7.17 14.52
CA PRO A 313 -4.30 -6.19 14.39
C PRO A 313 -3.78 -5.81 15.80
N ARG A 314 -2.47 -5.90 15.96
CA ARG A 314 -1.74 -5.31 17.09
C ARG A 314 -1.33 -3.87 16.78
N GLY A 315 -1.38 -3.51 15.49
CA GLY A 315 -1.04 -2.24 14.90
C GLY A 315 -1.40 -2.24 13.41
N PRO A 316 -0.92 -1.27 12.61
CA PRO A 316 -1.15 -1.19 11.16
C PRO A 316 -0.25 -2.19 10.39
N GLU A 317 -0.36 -3.47 10.70
CA GLU A 317 0.48 -4.53 10.14
C GLU A 317 -0.02 -5.00 8.78
N SER A 318 0.90 -5.23 7.84
CA SER A 318 0.62 -5.84 6.55
C SER A 318 1.80 -6.62 5.97
N ALA A 319 1.50 -7.53 5.04
CA ALA A 319 2.51 -8.33 4.35
C ALA A 319 2.20 -8.46 2.87
N VAL A 320 3.23 -8.70 2.07
CA VAL A 320 3.10 -9.10 0.66
C VAL A 320 3.62 -10.51 0.50
N CYS A 321 2.75 -11.41 -0.01
CA CYS A 321 3.13 -12.77 -0.39
C CYS A 321 2.99 -12.96 -1.90
N VAL A 322 3.86 -13.78 -2.47
CA VAL A 322 3.92 -14.05 -3.91
C VAL A 322 3.55 -15.50 -4.16
N PHE A 323 2.59 -15.74 -5.05
CA PHE A 323 2.16 -17.10 -5.42
C PHE A 323 2.39 -17.31 -6.90
N ARG A 324 2.89 -18.50 -7.28
CA ARG A 324 3.06 -18.88 -8.67
C ARG A 324 1.82 -19.63 -9.15
N LEU A 325 1.43 -19.41 -10.40
CA LEU A 325 0.28 -20.09 -10.98
C LEU A 325 0.45 -21.61 -11.01
N GLU A 326 1.65 -22.12 -11.29
CA GLU A 326 1.91 -23.55 -11.28
C GLU A 326 1.69 -24.18 -9.89
N ASP A 327 2.18 -23.51 -8.82
CA ASP A 327 1.98 -23.96 -7.44
C ASP A 327 0.49 -24.01 -7.07
N ILE A 328 -0.30 -23.05 -7.56
CA ILE A 328 -1.77 -23.04 -7.41
C ILE A 328 -2.40 -24.23 -8.15
N LYS A 329 -1.98 -24.49 -9.41
CA LYS A 329 -2.46 -25.62 -10.20
C LYS A 329 -2.15 -26.97 -9.54
N ASP A 330 -0.97 -27.10 -8.94
CA ASP A 330 -0.56 -28.34 -8.27
C ASP A 330 -1.36 -28.61 -6.99
N VAL A 331 -1.72 -27.56 -6.24
CA VAL A 331 -2.65 -27.71 -5.11
C VAL A 331 -4.02 -28.16 -5.58
N PHE A 332 -4.52 -27.66 -6.70
CA PHE A 332 -5.80 -28.10 -7.29
C PHE A 332 -5.78 -29.51 -7.88
N LYS A 333 -4.62 -30.06 -8.24
CA LYS A 333 -4.45 -31.48 -8.62
C LYS A 333 -4.39 -32.41 -7.40
N GLY A 334 -4.28 -31.87 -6.20
CA GLY A 334 -4.11 -32.62 -4.96
C GLY A 334 -5.41 -33.20 -4.38
N SER A 335 -5.39 -33.45 -3.06
CA SER A 335 -6.54 -34.01 -2.32
C SER A 335 -7.53 -32.91 -1.92
N TYR A 336 -8.80 -33.30 -1.78
CA TYR A 336 -9.90 -32.44 -1.40
C TYR A 336 -10.53 -32.87 -0.07
N ARG A 337 -11.17 -31.92 0.61
CA ARG A 337 -12.03 -32.14 1.77
C ARG A 337 -13.46 -32.35 1.27
N THR A 338 -14.18 -33.29 1.86
CA THR A 338 -15.60 -33.53 1.54
C THR A 338 -16.51 -32.81 2.51
N PHE A 339 -17.43 -32.02 2.01
CA PHE A 339 -18.43 -31.32 2.81
C PHE A 339 -19.63 -32.25 3.10
N VAL A 340 -19.88 -32.49 4.39
CA VAL A 340 -20.99 -33.31 4.87
C VAL A 340 -22.22 -32.42 5.02
N THR A 341 -23.15 -32.53 4.07
CA THR A 341 -24.36 -31.69 3.99
C THR A 341 -25.30 -31.84 5.19
N LEU A 342 -25.33 -33.01 5.83
CA LEU A 342 -26.17 -33.26 7.01
C LEU A 342 -25.70 -32.53 8.27
N THR A 343 -24.41 -32.47 8.50
CA THR A 343 -23.82 -31.84 9.69
C THR A 343 -23.31 -30.44 9.43
N HIS A 344 -23.29 -29.98 8.17
CA HIS A 344 -22.66 -28.73 7.71
C HIS A 344 -21.19 -28.61 8.12
N GLN A 345 -20.47 -29.72 8.17
CA GLN A 345 -19.06 -29.80 8.58
C GLN A 345 -18.20 -30.41 7.48
N TRP A 346 -16.90 -30.12 7.56
CA TRP A 346 -15.90 -30.73 6.69
C TRP A 346 -15.47 -32.09 7.25
N SER A 347 -15.49 -33.12 6.39
CA SER A 347 -14.98 -34.46 6.72
C SER A 347 -13.47 -34.43 6.92
N THR A 348 -12.98 -35.26 7.82
CA THR A 348 -11.55 -35.56 7.96
C THR A 348 -11.06 -36.53 6.89
N GLN A 349 -11.98 -37.25 6.25
CA GLN A 349 -11.65 -38.12 5.12
C GLN A 349 -11.25 -37.31 3.90
N GLN A 350 -10.34 -37.86 3.11
CA GLN A 350 -9.76 -37.23 1.93
C GLN A 350 -10.22 -37.92 0.69
N GLU A 351 -10.69 -37.12 -0.27
CA GLU A 351 -11.01 -37.61 -1.60
C GLU A 351 -9.89 -37.25 -2.57
N THR A 352 -9.41 -38.22 -3.30
CA THR A 352 -8.34 -38.09 -4.32
C THR A 352 -8.82 -38.55 -5.67
N HIS A 353 -9.88 -37.93 -6.17
CA HIS A 353 -10.36 -38.23 -7.50
C HIS A 353 -9.72 -37.31 -8.52
N SER A 354 -9.07 -37.86 -9.55
CA SER A 354 -8.35 -37.12 -10.59
C SER A 354 -9.22 -36.17 -11.42
N TYR A 355 -10.54 -36.31 -11.36
CA TYR A 355 -11.48 -35.43 -12.05
C TYR A 355 -11.83 -34.16 -11.28
N LEU A 356 -11.56 -34.09 -9.97
CA LEU A 356 -11.85 -32.88 -9.16
C LEU A 356 -11.04 -31.68 -9.66
N GLY A 357 -11.72 -30.58 -9.91
CA GLY A 357 -11.08 -29.34 -10.42
C GLY A 357 -10.67 -29.39 -11.89
N THR A 358 -11.06 -30.43 -12.64
CA THR A 358 -10.81 -30.52 -14.09
C THR A 358 -11.93 -29.90 -14.93
N CYS A 359 -11.61 -29.56 -16.17
CA CYS A 359 -12.58 -29.06 -17.15
C CYS A 359 -13.30 -30.19 -17.88
N GLY A 360 -14.45 -29.89 -18.49
CA GLY A 360 -15.15 -30.82 -19.39
C GLY A 360 -16.04 -31.87 -18.71
N LEU A 361 -16.40 -31.69 -17.44
CA LEU A 361 -17.20 -32.64 -16.66
C LEU A 361 -18.72 -32.62 -16.98
N GLY A 362 -19.20 -31.74 -17.85
CA GLY A 362 -20.63 -31.53 -18.09
C GLY A 362 -21.42 -32.79 -18.46
N ASN A 363 -20.79 -33.77 -19.14
CA ASN A 363 -21.39 -35.06 -19.54
C ASN A 363 -21.06 -36.20 -18.56
N SER A 364 -20.46 -35.92 -17.40
CA SER A 364 -20.16 -36.93 -16.40
C SER A 364 -21.44 -37.50 -15.76
N THR A 365 -21.31 -38.67 -15.14
CA THR A 365 -22.43 -39.29 -14.42
C THR A 365 -22.89 -38.46 -13.23
N ASP A 366 -24.17 -38.62 -12.83
CA ASP A 366 -24.71 -37.93 -11.65
C ASP A 366 -23.95 -38.28 -10.37
N ALA A 367 -23.36 -39.48 -10.27
CA ALA A 367 -22.50 -39.86 -9.14
C ALA A 367 -21.23 -39.02 -9.08
N VAL A 368 -20.52 -38.88 -10.21
CA VAL A 368 -19.31 -38.02 -10.29
C VAL A 368 -19.65 -36.57 -9.99
N LEU A 369 -20.71 -36.00 -10.59
CA LEU A 369 -21.12 -34.63 -10.32
C LEU A 369 -21.64 -34.44 -8.90
N GLY A 370 -22.17 -35.49 -8.26
CA GLY A 370 -22.53 -35.50 -6.83
C GLY A 370 -21.31 -35.35 -5.91
N GLU A 371 -20.19 -36.00 -6.26
CA GLU A 371 -18.92 -35.82 -5.52
C GLU A 371 -18.29 -34.46 -5.80
N VAL A 372 -18.24 -33.99 -7.05
CA VAL A 372 -17.79 -32.64 -7.41
C VAL A 372 -18.52 -31.57 -6.59
N LYS A 373 -19.83 -31.73 -6.42
CA LYS A 373 -20.66 -30.80 -5.63
C LYS A 373 -20.22 -30.70 -4.17
N LYS A 374 -19.69 -31.76 -3.56
CA LYS A 374 -19.31 -31.83 -2.13
C LYS A 374 -17.83 -31.57 -1.89
N SER A 375 -16.96 -31.89 -2.87
CA SER A 375 -15.50 -31.87 -2.74
C SER A 375 -14.90 -30.70 -3.51
N PHE A 376 -15.06 -29.50 -2.96
CA PHE A 376 -14.67 -28.24 -3.63
C PHE A 376 -13.59 -27.43 -2.88
N LEU A 377 -13.17 -27.86 -1.69
CA LEU A 377 -12.08 -27.24 -0.94
C LEU A 377 -10.87 -28.18 -0.91
N THR A 378 -9.71 -27.69 -1.36
CA THR A 378 -8.46 -28.45 -1.29
C THR A 378 -8.05 -28.71 0.17
N LYS A 379 -7.38 -29.83 0.42
CA LYS A 379 -6.80 -30.15 1.72
C LYS A 379 -5.60 -29.25 2.03
N ASN A 380 -4.72 -29.13 1.06
CA ASN A 380 -3.49 -28.35 1.19
C ASN A 380 -3.74 -26.90 0.83
N ALA A 381 -3.03 -26.01 1.51
CA ALA A 381 -2.98 -24.60 1.17
C ALA A 381 -1.90 -24.35 0.10
N VAL A 382 -2.05 -23.27 -0.65
CA VAL A 382 -1.01 -22.75 -1.53
C VAL A 382 -0.02 -21.99 -0.67
N THR A 383 1.24 -22.39 -0.71
CA THR A 383 2.33 -21.71 -0.01
C THR A 383 2.97 -20.68 -0.92
N PRO A 384 3.45 -19.56 -0.39
CA PRO A 384 4.08 -18.53 -1.21
C PRO A 384 5.47 -18.97 -1.71
N VAL A 385 5.90 -18.38 -2.81
CA VAL A 385 7.28 -18.47 -3.29
C VAL A 385 8.22 -18.00 -2.17
N GLY A 386 9.30 -18.73 -1.91
CA GLY A 386 10.22 -18.43 -0.80
C GLY A 386 9.71 -18.84 0.59
N LYS A 387 8.55 -19.51 0.67
CA LYS A 387 7.94 -20.07 1.90
C LYS A 387 7.51 -19.02 2.95
N GLY A 388 7.50 -17.73 2.59
CA GLY A 388 7.10 -16.66 3.49
C GLY A 388 6.78 -15.36 2.75
N PRO A 389 6.37 -14.31 3.47
CA PRO A 389 6.21 -12.98 2.92
C PRO A 389 7.51 -12.42 2.34
N VAL A 390 7.42 -11.74 1.20
CA VAL A 390 8.56 -11.00 0.60
C VAL A 390 8.70 -9.58 1.16
N VAL A 391 7.62 -9.04 1.73
CA VAL A 391 7.58 -7.76 2.44
C VAL A 391 6.71 -7.92 3.67
N VAL A 392 7.19 -7.42 4.82
CA VAL A 392 6.38 -7.27 6.04
C VAL A 392 6.56 -5.86 6.58
N SER A 393 5.48 -5.19 6.86
CA SER A 393 5.46 -3.90 7.55
C SER A 393 4.68 -4.03 8.85
N LEU A 394 5.28 -3.59 9.95
CA LEU A 394 4.64 -3.53 11.27
C LEU A 394 4.03 -2.16 11.56
N GLU A 395 4.34 -1.16 10.71
CA GLU A 395 3.97 0.24 10.90
C GLU A 395 3.04 0.78 9.82
N GLN A 396 2.89 0.04 8.70
CA GLN A 396 2.10 0.48 7.55
C GLN A 396 1.10 -0.60 7.14
N GLN A 397 -0.14 -0.19 6.95
CA GLN A 397 -1.19 -1.06 6.41
C GLN A 397 -1.40 -0.76 4.94
N TYR A 398 -0.84 -1.60 4.08
CA TYR A 398 -1.01 -1.48 2.64
C TYR A 398 -2.39 -1.96 2.19
N SER A 399 -3.00 -1.23 1.26
CA SER A 399 -4.33 -1.50 0.72
C SER A 399 -4.32 -1.92 -0.75
N ARG A 400 -3.31 -1.48 -1.53
CA ARG A 400 -3.15 -1.83 -2.95
C ARG A 400 -1.70 -2.08 -3.29
N VAL A 401 -1.49 -2.86 -4.37
CA VAL A 401 -0.17 -3.15 -4.94
C VAL A 401 -0.19 -3.06 -6.46
N ALA A 402 0.86 -2.47 -7.03
CA ALA A 402 1.22 -2.62 -8.42
C ALA A 402 2.66 -3.10 -8.53
N VAL A 403 2.95 -3.89 -9.55
CA VAL A 403 4.26 -4.54 -9.70
C VAL A 403 4.79 -4.35 -11.10
N MET A 404 6.09 -4.09 -11.22
CA MET A 404 6.77 -4.09 -12.51
C MET A 404 8.13 -4.79 -12.42
N ARG A 405 8.58 -5.31 -13.56
CA ARG A 405 9.97 -5.74 -13.75
C ARG A 405 10.76 -4.55 -14.26
N ALA A 406 11.96 -4.39 -13.72
CA ALA A 406 12.93 -3.39 -14.15
C ALA A 406 14.24 -4.07 -14.50
N ARG A 407 14.82 -3.70 -15.63
CA ARG A 407 16.14 -4.17 -16.05
C ARG A 407 17.17 -3.13 -15.62
N ALA A 408 18.13 -3.54 -14.83
CA ALA A 408 19.24 -2.72 -14.39
C ALA A 408 20.32 -2.57 -15.49
N ALA A 409 21.28 -1.67 -15.28
CA ALA A 409 22.37 -1.44 -16.24
C ALA A 409 23.27 -2.65 -16.47
N ASN A 410 23.29 -3.63 -15.56
CA ASN A 410 24.00 -4.90 -15.69
C ASN A 410 23.14 -6.03 -16.30
N ASP A 411 22.01 -5.69 -16.95
CA ASP A 411 21.02 -6.61 -17.50
C ASP A 411 20.29 -7.52 -16.50
N THR A 412 20.58 -7.41 -15.22
CA THR A 412 19.84 -8.13 -14.16
C THR A 412 18.43 -7.60 -14.05
N GLN A 413 17.46 -8.50 -13.93
CA GLN A 413 16.04 -8.14 -13.79
C GLN A 413 15.65 -8.08 -12.32
N TYR A 414 15.13 -6.95 -11.88
CA TYR A 414 14.61 -6.71 -10.54
C TYR A 414 13.09 -6.53 -10.56
N THR A 415 12.46 -6.83 -9.44
CA THR A 415 11.04 -6.57 -9.23
C THR A 415 10.85 -5.35 -8.35
N ILE A 416 10.05 -4.41 -8.82
CA ILE A 416 9.65 -3.21 -8.08
C ILE A 416 8.17 -3.31 -7.69
N LEU A 417 7.87 -3.08 -6.42
CA LEU A 417 6.53 -3.01 -5.87
C LEU A 417 6.18 -1.55 -5.57
N PHE A 418 4.96 -1.17 -5.89
CA PHE A 418 4.33 0.09 -5.49
C PHE A 418 3.20 -0.25 -4.52
N LEU A 419 3.39 0.08 -3.25
CA LEU A 419 2.50 -0.27 -2.15
C LEU A 419 1.87 1.01 -1.60
N ILE A 420 0.55 1.12 -1.61
CA ILE A 420 -0.13 2.32 -1.10
C ILE A 420 -0.91 2.01 0.17
N THR A 421 -0.85 2.96 1.13
CA THR A 421 -1.59 2.92 2.39
C THR A 421 -2.88 3.74 2.29
N GLU A 422 -3.84 3.50 3.18
CA GLU A 422 -5.03 4.34 3.31
C GLU A 422 -4.72 5.71 3.95
N SER A 423 -3.59 5.85 4.61
CA SER A 423 -3.08 7.12 5.14
C SER A 423 -2.48 8.05 4.08
N GLY A 424 -2.33 7.59 2.84
CA GLY A 424 -1.91 8.38 1.69
C GLY A 424 -0.46 8.27 1.29
N PHE A 425 0.29 7.30 1.84
CA PHE A 425 1.68 7.08 1.50
C PHE A 425 1.86 5.94 0.50
N LEU A 426 2.59 6.22 -0.57
CA LEU A 426 3.02 5.27 -1.57
C LEU A 426 4.49 4.92 -1.34
N HIS A 427 4.79 3.66 -1.11
CA HIS A 427 6.14 3.14 -1.01
C HIS A 427 6.55 2.48 -2.32
N LYS A 428 7.72 2.85 -2.83
CA LYS A 428 8.41 2.17 -3.92
C LYS A 428 9.45 1.25 -3.32
N VAL A 429 9.24 -0.05 -3.48
CA VAL A 429 10.06 -1.11 -2.88
C VAL A 429 10.70 -1.94 -3.97
N VAL A 430 12.01 -2.13 -3.95
CA VAL A 430 12.71 -3.10 -4.79
C VAL A 430 13.01 -4.36 -3.99
N LEU A 431 12.81 -5.52 -4.60
CA LEU A 431 13.20 -6.80 -4.04
C LEU A 431 14.65 -7.10 -4.45
N LEU A 432 15.56 -7.03 -3.51
CA LEU A 432 16.99 -7.35 -3.63
C LEU A 432 17.27 -8.72 -3.03
N ASP A 433 18.45 -9.30 -3.31
CA ASP A 433 18.87 -10.57 -2.72
C ASP A 433 18.98 -10.51 -1.19
N GLN A 434 19.33 -9.33 -0.65
CA GLN A 434 19.40 -9.06 0.79
C GLN A 434 18.03 -8.81 1.45
N GLY A 435 16.94 -8.74 0.67
CA GLY A 435 15.59 -8.46 1.14
C GLY A 435 14.96 -7.19 0.51
N PRO A 436 13.76 -6.82 0.94
CA PRO A 436 13.05 -5.66 0.40
C PRO A 436 13.70 -4.35 0.83
N TRP A 437 13.93 -3.46 -0.13
CA TRP A 437 14.50 -2.13 0.09
C TRP A 437 13.50 -1.04 -0.30
N VAL A 438 13.16 -0.13 0.63
CA VAL A 438 12.26 0.99 0.34
C VAL A 438 13.06 2.16 -0.22
N ILE A 439 12.93 2.36 -1.51
CA ILE A 439 13.64 3.42 -2.25
C ILE A 439 13.10 4.80 -1.85
N GLU A 440 11.78 4.98 -1.97
CA GLU A 440 11.11 6.24 -1.70
C GLU A 440 9.71 6.02 -1.09
N GLU A 441 9.31 6.96 -0.25
CA GLU A 441 7.96 7.14 0.27
C GLU A 441 7.41 8.46 -0.29
N ILE A 442 6.22 8.43 -0.88
CA ILE A 442 5.60 9.61 -1.50
C ILE A 442 4.21 9.80 -0.90
N GLN A 443 3.94 10.97 -0.35
CA GLN A 443 2.59 11.32 0.07
C GLN A 443 1.75 11.71 -1.17
N VAL A 444 0.74 10.90 -1.50
CA VAL A 444 -0.12 11.06 -2.68
C VAL A 444 -1.37 11.89 -2.37
N PHE A 445 -1.89 11.79 -1.14
CA PHE A 445 -3.03 12.56 -0.65
C PHE A 445 -2.89 12.85 0.84
N ALA A 446 -3.60 13.89 1.32
CA ALA A 446 -3.44 14.40 2.69
C ALA A 446 -4.41 13.73 3.70
N GLN A 447 -5.63 13.40 3.27
CA GLN A 447 -6.66 12.86 4.15
C GLN A 447 -6.78 11.34 3.97
N PRO A 448 -6.79 10.55 5.05
CA PRO A 448 -6.97 9.11 4.96
C PRO A 448 -8.22 8.74 4.17
N GLN A 449 -8.07 7.83 3.22
CA GLN A 449 -9.15 7.36 2.35
C GLN A 449 -8.87 5.98 1.78
N THR A 450 -9.91 5.25 1.44
CA THR A 450 -9.77 3.96 0.77
C THR A 450 -9.46 4.16 -0.71
N VAL A 451 -8.30 3.67 -1.15
CA VAL A 451 -7.93 3.63 -2.56
C VAL A 451 -8.66 2.46 -3.24
N GLN A 452 -9.60 2.78 -4.11
CA GLN A 452 -10.41 1.77 -4.81
C GLN A 452 -9.70 1.18 -6.03
N SER A 453 -8.92 1.99 -6.75
CA SER A 453 -8.26 1.57 -7.99
C SER A 453 -6.90 2.23 -8.17
N MET A 454 -5.95 1.43 -8.64
CA MET A 454 -4.59 1.85 -8.99
C MET A 454 -4.17 1.13 -10.26
N VAL A 455 -3.63 1.85 -11.25
CA VAL A 455 -3.24 1.30 -12.56
C VAL A 455 -1.85 1.76 -12.95
N LEU A 456 -0.98 0.82 -13.30
CA LEU A 456 0.40 1.07 -13.73
C LEU A 456 0.53 1.03 -15.26
N SER A 457 1.03 2.09 -15.85
CA SER A 457 1.52 2.11 -17.22
C SER A 457 3.02 1.85 -17.25
N THR A 458 3.42 0.61 -17.50
CA THR A 458 4.85 0.25 -17.59
C THR A 458 5.54 0.90 -18.79
N SER A 459 4.83 1.05 -19.92
CA SER A 459 5.35 1.68 -21.13
C SER A 459 5.65 3.17 -20.96
N LYS A 460 4.86 3.88 -20.14
CA LYS A 460 5.06 5.31 -19.84
C LYS A 460 5.83 5.55 -18.56
N GLY A 461 5.96 4.53 -17.72
CA GLY A 461 6.56 4.66 -16.40
C GLY A 461 5.75 5.58 -15.48
N VAL A 462 4.41 5.41 -15.45
CA VAL A 462 3.50 6.22 -14.63
C VAL A 462 2.51 5.30 -13.92
N LEU A 463 2.33 5.54 -12.62
CA LEU A 463 1.32 4.92 -11.78
C LEU A 463 0.16 5.91 -11.59
N TYR A 464 -1.07 5.51 -11.94
CA TYR A 464 -2.27 6.30 -11.72
C TYR A 464 -3.00 5.80 -10.48
N VAL A 465 -3.27 6.69 -9.53
CA VAL A 465 -3.97 6.41 -8.28
C VAL A 465 -5.30 7.15 -8.26
N GLY A 466 -6.40 6.42 -8.13
CA GLY A 466 -7.74 6.99 -7.98
C GLY A 466 -7.99 7.41 -6.54
N THR A 467 -8.37 8.67 -6.32
CA THR A 467 -8.64 9.26 -5.02
C THR A 467 -10.07 9.80 -4.93
N SER A 468 -10.51 10.22 -3.75
CA SER A 468 -11.81 10.89 -3.57
C SER A 468 -11.91 12.21 -4.33
N GLU A 469 -10.79 12.85 -4.65
CA GLU A 469 -10.70 14.18 -5.28
C GLU A 469 -10.35 14.11 -6.77
N GLY A 470 -9.99 12.92 -7.28
CA GLY A 470 -9.62 12.76 -8.68
C GLY A 470 -8.64 11.63 -8.95
N VAL A 471 -7.69 11.90 -9.82
CA VAL A 471 -6.62 10.96 -10.21
C VAL A 471 -5.27 11.63 -10.02
N THR A 472 -4.38 10.96 -9.30
CA THR A 472 -2.98 11.39 -9.16
C THR A 472 -2.08 10.48 -10.00
N ALA A 473 -1.27 11.08 -10.88
CA ALA A 473 -0.24 10.38 -11.63
C ALA A 473 1.11 10.53 -10.91
N VAL A 474 1.71 9.39 -10.61
CA VAL A 474 3.00 9.28 -9.95
C VAL A 474 4.00 8.68 -10.94
N PRO A 475 5.03 9.41 -11.40
CA PRO A 475 6.11 8.83 -12.18
C PRO A 475 6.80 7.70 -11.41
N VAL A 476 7.05 6.54 -12.03
CA VAL A 476 7.67 5.39 -11.34
C VAL A 476 9.12 5.64 -10.93
N ALA A 477 9.78 6.64 -11.50
CA ALA A 477 11.10 7.12 -11.10
C ALA A 477 11.27 8.59 -11.45
N ASP A 478 11.94 9.32 -10.57
CA ASP A 478 12.49 10.65 -10.83
C ASP A 478 13.95 10.65 -10.38
N CYS A 479 14.85 10.34 -11.33
CA CYS A 479 16.28 10.21 -11.03
C CYS A 479 16.95 11.56 -10.78
N SER A 480 16.33 12.67 -11.19
CA SER A 480 16.88 14.02 -11.01
C SER A 480 16.92 14.46 -9.53
N THR A 481 16.15 13.81 -8.68
CA THR A 481 16.19 13.97 -7.23
C THR A 481 17.58 13.64 -6.64
N TYR A 482 18.32 12.72 -7.27
CA TYR A 482 19.65 12.31 -6.81
C TYR A 482 20.72 13.15 -7.51
N THR A 483 21.22 14.19 -6.82
CA THR A 483 22.10 15.19 -7.39
C THR A 483 23.59 14.80 -7.42
N THR A 484 23.98 13.77 -6.67
CA THR A 484 25.38 13.27 -6.63
C THR A 484 25.44 11.79 -7.02
N CYS A 485 26.65 11.36 -7.44
CA CYS A 485 26.89 9.94 -7.76
C CYS A 485 26.55 9.04 -6.57
N SER A 486 26.99 9.39 -5.38
CA SER A 486 26.72 8.62 -4.16
C SER A 486 25.23 8.52 -3.84
N GLN A 487 24.47 9.62 -3.94
CA GLN A 487 23.02 9.61 -3.73
C GLN A 487 22.31 8.70 -4.74
N CYS A 488 22.74 8.75 -6.02
CA CYS A 488 22.21 7.92 -7.10
C CYS A 488 22.44 6.42 -6.85
N LEU A 489 23.65 6.05 -6.43
CA LEU A 489 23.99 4.65 -6.18
C LEU A 489 23.34 4.12 -4.89
N LEU A 490 23.35 4.91 -3.80
CA LEU A 490 22.75 4.54 -2.52
C LEU A 490 21.22 4.42 -2.58
N ALA A 491 20.57 5.03 -3.59
CA ALA A 491 19.14 4.86 -3.80
C ALA A 491 18.77 3.41 -4.13
N ARG A 492 19.68 2.63 -4.72
CA ARG A 492 19.45 1.24 -5.16
C ARG A 492 18.20 1.12 -6.03
N ASP A 493 17.94 2.15 -6.86
CA ASP A 493 16.79 2.17 -7.77
C ASP A 493 17.18 1.53 -9.11
N PRO A 494 16.58 0.39 -9.50
CA PRO A 494 16.90 -0.25 -10.78
C PRO A 494 16.61 0.61 -12.01
N LEU A 495 15.73 1.62 -11.86
CA LEU A 495 15.34 2.53 -12.93
C LEU A 495 16.29 3.71 -13.10
N CYS A 496 17.21 3.95 -12.12
CA CYS A 496 18.12 5.09 -12.09
C CYS A 496 19.56 4.65 -12.06
N GLY A 497 20.43 5.36 -12.77
CA GLY A 497 21.87 5.15 -12.77
C GLY A 497 22.63 6.44 -12.96
N TRP A 498 23.87 6.49 -12.50
CA TRP A 498 24.75 7.62 -12.68
C TRP A 498 25.43 7.56 -14.05
N SER A 499 25.16 8.53 -14.93
CA SER A 499 25.88 8.68 -16.20
C SER A 499 27.21 9.39 -15.96
N ARG A 500 28.31 8.74 -16.35
CA ARG A 500 29.66 9.32 -16.26
C ARG A 500 29.85 10.50 -17.19
N THR A 501 29.23 10.44 -18.38
CA THR A 501 29.32 11.45 -19.41
C THR A 501 28.55 12.72 -19.03
N SER A 502 27.27 12.59 -18.63
CA SER A 502 26.44 13.75 -18.24
C SER A 502 26.69 14.21 -16.80
N ARG A 503 27.38 13.41 -15.97
CA ARG A 503 27.57 13.64 -14.52
C ARG A 503 26.26 13.91 -13.80
N ALA A 504 25.23 13.12 -14.10
CA ALA A 504 23.90 13.23 -13.55
C ALA A 504 23.30 11.83 -13.32
N CYS A 505 22.41 11.74 -12.33
CA CYS A 505 21.57 10.56 -12.16
C CYS A 505 20.43 10.60 -13.17
N THR A 506 20.35 9.61 -14.04
CA THR A 506 19.40 9.55 -15.15
C THR A 506 18.69 8.19 -15.20
N ARG A 507 17.56 8.13 -15.92
CA ARG A 507 16.89 6.84 -16.15
C ARG A 507 17.80 5.91 -16.96
N VAL A 508 17.77 4.63 -16.61
CA VAL A 508 18.48 3.58 -17.35
C VAL A 508 17.76 3.36 -18.68
N HIS A 509 18.38 3.74 -19.79
CA HIS A 509 17.89 3.53 -21.14
C HIS A 509 19.04 3.07 -22.06
N GLY A 510 18.89 1.93 -22.70
CA GLY A 510 19.63 1.49 -23.89
C GLY A 510 21.10 1.09 -23.68
N SER A 511 22.08 1.97 -23.87
CA SER A 511 23.51 1.60 -23.78
C SER A 511 24.02 1.65 -22.34
N HIS A 512 24.48 0.52 -21.83
CA HIS A 512 24.84 0.33 -20.43
C HIS A 512 26.30 0.74 -20.08
N GLU A 513 27.15 1.01 -21.08
CA GLU A 513 28.60 1.24 -20.88
C GLU A 513 28.93 2.53 -20.10
N ASP A 514 28.09 3.57 -20.21
CA ASP A 514 28.28 4.85 -19.48
C ASP A 514 27.63 4.89 -18.10
N MET A 515 26.79 3.90 -17.77
CA MET A 515 25.96 3.96 -16.57
C MET A 515 26.62 3.21 -15.40
N VAL A 516 26.60 3.84 -14.23
CA VAL A 516 27.02 3.24 -12.96
C VAL A 516 25.81 3.00 -12.11
N GLN A 517 25.61 1.77 -11.69
CA GLN A 517 24.62 1.36 -10.68
C GLN A 517 25.28 0.48 -9.64
N ASN A 518 24.66 0.47 -8.45
CA ASN A 518 25.00 -0.46 -7.37
C ASN A 518 23.72 -0.83 -6.64
N LEU A 519 23.22 -2.04 -6.83
CA LEU A 519 21.94 -2.48 -6.26
C LEU A 519 22.14 -3.43 -5.07
N GLU A 520 23.14 -4.31 -5.13
CA GLU A 520 23.34 -5.36 -4.13
C GLU A 520 24.45 -5.06 -3.13
N ASP A 521 25.57 -4.51 -3.59
CA ASP A 521 26.69 -4.17 -2.71
C ASP A 521 26.70 -2.67 -2.32
N SER A 522 27.45 -2.30 -1.29
CA SER A 522 27.54 -0.91 -0.80
C SER A 522 28.83 -0.19 -1.21
N ASN A 523 29.55 -0.70 -2.23
CA ASN A 523 30.82 -0.11 -2.68
C ASN A 523 30.59 1.13 -3.54
N VAL A 524 30.22 2.24 -2.90
CA VAL A 524 29.98 3.54 -3.53
C VAL A 524 31.30 4.28 -3.80
N GLU A 525 32.29 4.13 -2.93
CA GLU A 525 33.54 4.89 -2.97
C GLU A 525 34.32 4.61 -4.26
N ASP A 526 34.55 3.35 -4.61
CA ASP A 526 35.26 2.97 -5.83
C ASP A 526 34.50 3.35 -7.10
N ARG A 527 33.16 3.20 -7.07
CA ARG A 527 32.32 3.44 -8.24
C ARG A 527 32.14 4.93 -8.55
N CYS A 528 32.21 5.82 -7.54
CA CYS A 528 32.07 7.26 -7.66
C CYS A 528 33.42 7.99 -7.68
N GLN A 529 34.57 7.30 -7.75
CA GLN A 529 35.89 7.94 -7.82
C GLN A 529 35.97 8.93 -9.00
N GLY A 530 36.48 10.15 -8.72
CA GLY A 530 36.60 11.22 -9.73
C GLY A 530 35.28 11.88 -10.12
N GLN A 531 34.15 11.51 -9.49
CA GLN A 531 32.84 12.09 -9.71
C GLN A 531 32.38 13.02 -8.58
N THR A 532 33.26 13.30 -7.60
CA THR A 532 32.98 14.22 -6.51
C THR A 532 32.89 15.65 -7.03
N THR A 533 31.80 16.34 -6.71
CA THR A 533 31.64 17.78 -6.95
C THR A 533 32.59 18.52 -5.99
N ALA A 534 33.21 19.60 -6.49
CA ALA A 534 34.06 20.45 -5.66
C ALA A 534 33.27 20.95 -4.43
N GLU A 535 33.90 20.86 -3.24
CA GLU A 535 33.32 21.32 -2.00
C GLU A 535 32.95 22.81 -2.07
N LYS A 536 31.67 23.15 -2.04
CA LYS A 536 31.18 24.53 -2.03
C LYS A 536 31.16 25.02 -0.62
N ILE A 537 32.14 25.88 -0.25
CA ILE A 537 32.22 26.49 1.08
C ILE A 537 31.33 27.72 1.12
N THR A 538 30.41 27.78 2.09
CA THR A 538 29.53 28.91 2.34
C THR A 538 30.18 29.81 3.42
N VAL A 539 30.46 31.07 3.10
CA VAL A 539 31.04 31.99 4.06
C VAL A 539 29.95 32.60 4.95
N VAL A 540 30.07 32.43 6.26
CA VAL A 540 29.20 33.01 7.28
C VAL A 540 30.01 34.03 8.05
N ARG A 541 29.51 35.25 8.20
CA ARG A 541 30.19 36.33 8.95
C ARG A 541 29.38 36.66 10.18
N ALA A 542 30.06 36.68 11.36
CA ALA A 542 29.41 36.90 12.64
C ALA A 542 30.24 37.82 13.54
N HIS A 543 29.59 38.52 14.49
CA HIS A 543 30.19 39.27 15.56
C HIS A 543 30.42 38.40 16.80
N VAL A 544 31.37 38.76 17.63
CA VAL A 544 31.56 38.09 18.92
C VAL A 544 30.29 38.21 19.76
N ASN A 545 29.90 37.10 20.41
CA ASN A 545 28.67 36.90 21.17
C ASN A 545 27.37 36.81 20.32
N GLU A 546 27.48 36.72 19.01
CA GLU A 546 26.34 36.43 18.13
C GLU A 546 26.06 34.94 18.12
N VAL A 547 24.78 34.56 18.05
CA VAL A 547 24.37 33.15 17.85
C VAL A 547 24.45 32.82 16.38
N VAL A 548 25.32 31.87 16.03
CA VAL A 548 25.46 31.35 14.68
C VAL A 548 24.72 30.02 14.61
N THR A 549 23.86 29.87 13.59
CA THR A 549 23.17 28.58 13.27
C THR A 549 23.54 28.14 11.86
N LEU A 550 24.18 26.99 11.77
CA LEU A 550 24.57 26.35 10.52
C LEU A 550 23.58 25.23 10.21
N SER A 551 22.90 25.28 9.06
CA SER A 551 21.91 24.29 8.66
C SER A 551 22.53 23.17 7.87
N CYS A 552 22.21 21.93 8.21
CA CYS A 552 22.54 20.76 7.42
C CYS A 552 21.32 19.85 7.30
N GLN A 553 21.02 19.42 6.10
CA GLN A 553 19.91 18.49 5.83
C GLN A 553 20.48 17.12 5.51
N THR A 554 19.86 16.07 6.08
CA THR A 554 20.24 14.69 5.76
C THR A 554 19.98 14.39 4.29
N PRO A 555 20.91 13.75 3.59
CA PRO A 555 20.71 13.34 2.20
C PRO A 555 19.70 12.17 2.07
N SER A 556 19.42 11.49 3.16
CA SER A 556 18.43 10.40 3.25
C SER A 556 17.98 10.20 4.71
N ASN A 557 16.88 9.49 4.91
CA ASN A 557 16.40 9.11 6.25
C ASN A 557 17.29 8.07 6.93
N LEU A 558 18.20 7.42 6.19
CA LEU A 558 19.11 6.39 6.66
C LEU A 558 20.50 6.95 7.00
N ALA A 559 20.78 8.20 6.63
CA ALA A 559 22.06 8.83 6.88
C ALA A 559 22.13 9.42 8.29
N THR A 560 23.24 9.19 8.96
CA THR A 560 23.59 9.85 10.23
C THR A 560 24.44 11.09 9.97
N LEU A 561 24.10 12.23 10.61
CA LEU A 561 24.85 13.47 10.47
C LEU A 561 25.85 13.63 11.62
N THR A 562 27.06 14.03 11.26
CA THR A 562 28.10 14.43 12.19
C THR A 562 28.71 15.77 11.77
N TRP A 563 29.10 16.57 12.74
CA TRP A 563 29.79 17.84 12.47
C TRP A 563 31.28 17.75 12.80
N ALA A 564 32.14 18.13 11.86
CA ALA A 564 33.56 18.33 12.08
C ALA A 564 33.81 19.80 12.34
N PHE A 565 34.51 20.11 13.44
CA PHE A 565 34.78 21.47 13.94
C PHE A 565 36.25 21.79 13.82
N PRO A 566 36.62 23.11 13.67
CA PRO A 566 38.03 23.52 13.66
C PRO A 566 38.71 23.38 15.03
N GLN A 567 37.94 23.43 16.13
CA GLN A 567 38.43 23.19 17.51
C GLN A 567 37.34 22.54 18.36
N PRO A 568 37.67 21.71 19.37
CA PRO A 568 36.70 21.09 20.27
C PRO A 568 36.12 22.17 21.20
N GLU A 569 34.93 22.68 20.89
CA GLU A 569 34.23 23.65 21.72
C GLU A 569 33.21 23.02 22.67
N LYS A 570 33.01 23.66 23.82
CA LYS A 570 32.21 23.14 24.93
C LYS A 570 30.73 23.49 24.85
N PHE A 571 30.27 24.30 23.88
CA PHE A 571 28.93 24.87 23.84
C PHE A 571 28.31 24.84 22.42
N PHE A 572 28.25 23.64 21.84
CA PHE A 572 27.47 23.39 20.61
C PHE A 572 26.13 22.76 20.95
N ILE A 573 25.07 23.23 20.30
CA ILE A 573 23.75 22.61 20.34
C ILE A 573 23.50 22.07 18.94
N GLN A 574 23.47 20.74 18.81
CA GLN A 574 23.03 20.07 17.62
C GLN A 574 21.55 19.77 17.79
N SER A 575 20.73 20.24 16.86
CA SER A 575 19.29 19.99 16.83
C SER A 575 18.98 18.72 16.04
N ASP A 576 17.82 18.11 16.30
CA ASP A 576 17.34 16.90 15.60
C ASP A 576 17.20 17.09 14.08
N ASN A 577 17.01 18.34 13.63
CA ASN A 577 16.97 18.68 12.19
C ASN A 577 18.37 18.80 11.55
N GLY A 578 19.44 18.42 12.25
CA GLY A 578 20.82 18.47 11.77
C GLY A 578 21.50 19.85 11.86
N SER A 579 20.82 20.89 12.37
CA SER A 579 21.42 22.22 12.53
C SER A 579 22.40 22.28 13.71
N LEU A 580 23.52 22.99 13.54
CA LEU A 580 24.48 23.27 14.58
C LEU A 580 24.35 24.73 15.01
N SER A 581 24.11 24.99 16.30
CA SER A 581 24.02 26.35 16.86
C SER A 581 25.06 26.56 17.95
N PHE A 582 25.72 27.72 17.93
CA PHE A 582 26.73 28.09 18.92
C PHE A 582 26.84 29.61 19.06
N ILE A 583 27.39 30.07 20.20
CA ILE A 583 27.75 31.47 20.40
C ILE A 583 29.13 31.70 19.78
N PHE A 584 29.23 32.66 18.86
CA PHE A 584 30.46 32.94 18.17
C PHE A 584 31.47 33.65 19.08
N THR A 585 32.67 33.09 19.18
CA THR A 585 33.83 33.64 19.91
C THR A 585 34.98 33.90 18.95
N ASN A 586 36.04 34.57 19.40
CA ASN A 586 37.23 34.76 18.55
C ASN A 586 37.86 33.45 18.08
N ASP A 587 37.71 32.38 18.88
CA ASP A 587 38.29 31.07 18.63
C ASP A 587 37.35 30.19 17.78
N SER A 588 36.10 30.64 17.58
CA SER A 588 35.10 29.90 16.77
C SER A 588 35.26 30.13 15.25
N SER A 589 36.23 30.94 14.81
CA SER A 589 36.49 31.16 13.39
C SER A 589 37.11 29.93 12.75
N GLY A 590 36.60 29.52 11.56
CA GLY A 590 37.18 28.42 10.81
C GLY A 590 36.16 27.65 10.00
N VAL A 591 36.58 26.48 9.47
CA VAL A 591 35.78 25.66 8.59
C VAL A 591 35.02 24.59 9.38
N TYR A 592 33.69 24.65 9.27
CA TYR A 592 32.75 23.66 9.83
C TYR A 592 32.26 22.79 8.70
N ARG A 593 32.33 21.46 8.86
CA ARG A 593 31.85 20.50 7.87
C ARG A 593 30.75 19.65 8.47
N CYS A 594 29.63 19.61 7.77
CA CYS A 594 28.59 18.61 8.04
C CYS A 594 28.85 17.38 7.18
N GLU A 595 29.04 16.25 7.82
CA GLU A 595 29.31 14.95 7.21
C GLU A 595 28.11 14.03 7.41
N ALA A 596 27.73 13.30 6.36
CA ALA A 596 26.71 12.25 6.43
C ALA A 596 27.36 10.90 6.20
N GLU A 597 26.94 9.91 6.99
CA GLU A 597 27.35 8.51 6.84
C GLU A 597 26.12 7.66 6.57
N GLU A 598 26.09 6.95 5.43
CA GLU A 598 25.05 6.00 5.02
C GLU A 598 25.70 4.73 4.48
N ALA A 599 25.30 3.56 5.00
CA ALA A 599 25.83 2.26 4.60
C ALA A 599 27.38 2.17 4.61
N GLY A 600 28.03 2.85 5.56
CA GLY A 600 29.50 2.91 5.69
C GLY A 600 30.20 3.91 4.76
N TYR A 601 29.46 4.58 3.86
CA TYR A 601 29.99 5.64 3.01
C TYR A 601 29.84 7.01 3.67
N LYS A 602 30.95 7.76 3.75
CA LYS A 602 30.99 9.12 4.30
C LYS A 602 31.11 10.16 3.22
N GLN A 603 30.31 11.20 3.31
CA GLN A 603 30.35 12.35 2.40
C GLN A 603 30.17 13.66 3.13
N VAL A 604 30.86 14.72 2.65
CA VAL A 604 30.61 16.07 3.11
C VAL A 604 29.35 16.60 2.43
N VAL A 605 28.33 16.93 3.24
CA VAL A 605 27.05 17.44 2.74
C VAL A 605 27.12 18.94 2.54
N LYS A 606 27.73 19.65 3.52
CA LYS A 606 27.82 21.10 3.50
C LYS A 606 29.03 21.59 4.31
N SER A 607 29.67 22.64 3.80
CA SER A 607 30.81 23.25 4.46
C SER A 607 30.57 24.74 4.63
N TYR A 608 30.97 25.24 5.79
CA TYR A 608 30.86 26.64 6.17
C TYR A 608 32.23 27.18 6.63
N ASP A 609 32.61 28.35 6.13
CA ASP A 609 33.74 29.13 6.68
C ASP A 609 33.18 30.29 7.52
N VAL A 610 33.26 30.15 8.83
CA VAL A 610 32.72 31.15 9.76
C VAL A 610 33.81 32.15 10.11
N GLN A 611 33.59 33.43 9.78
CA GLN A 611 34.55 34.48 9.84
C GLN A 611 34.11 35.62 10.77
N LEU A 612 35.05 36.18 11.52
CA LEU A 612 34.82 37.33 12.38
C LEU A 612 34.62 38.63 11.57
N ILE A 613 33.55 39.37 11.84
CA ILE A 613 33.39 40.73 11.36
C ILE A 613 34.25 41.65 12.24
N ARG A 614 35.38 42.12 11.70
CA ARG A 614 36.19 43.11 12.35
C ARG A 614 35.51 44.46 12.18
N SER A 615 35.07 45.09 13.28
CA SER A 615 34.65 46.50 13.28
C SER A 615 35.82 47.37 12.79
N ARG A 616 35.66 48.06 11.69
CA ARG A 616 36.61 49.12 11.33
C ARG A 616 36.50 50.18 12.40
N ASN A 617 37.53 50.33 13.25
CA ASN A 617 37.66 51.47 14.14
C ASN A 617 37.70 52.70 13.24
N LEU A 618 36.64 53.47 13.26
CA LEU A 618 36.64 54.85 12.78
C LEU A 618 37.55 55.65 13.74
N THR A 619 38.77 55.85 13.31
CA THR A 619 39.63 56.91 13.95
C THR A 619 38.90 58.24 13.82
N PRO A 620 38.81 59.05 14.91
CA PRO A 620 38.17 60.37 14.81
C PRO A 620 39.05 61.26 13.92
N ARG A 621 38.49 61.72 12.80
CA ARG A 621 39.10 62.75 11.96
C ARG A 621 38.87 64.07 12.66
N THR A 622 39.96 64.66 13.14
CA THR A 622 40.03 66.05 13.53
C THR A 622 39.66 66.99 12.38
N HIS A 623 38.84 68.00 12.70
CA HIS A 623 38.44 69.07 11.80
C HIS A 623 39.68 69.83 11.28
N GLU A 624 39.75 70.00 9.96
CA GLU A 624 40.38 71.15 9.33
C GLU A 624 39.54 71.53 8.09
N THR A 625 39.19 72.83 8.11
CA THR A 625 38.47 73.58 7.11
C THR A 625 39.33 73.92 5.91
N ALA A 626 38.85 73.81 4.67
CA ALA A 626 39.09 74.73 3.59
C ALA A 626 38.26 74.38 2.32
N VAL A 627 37.85 75.39 1.63
CA VAL A 627 36.87 75.72 0.65
C VAL A 627 37.36 75.35 -0.80
N PRO A 628 36.52 75.38 -1.85
CA PRO A 628 36.49 74.47 -2.95
C PRO A 628 37.20 74.95 -4.24
N ASP A 629 37.39 74.05 -5.18
CA ASP A 629 37.48 74.43 -6.59
C ASP A 629 36.94 73.33 -7.51
N GLU A 630 36.29 73.81 -8.55
CA GLU A 630 35.59 73.07 -9.60
C GLU A 630 36.57 72.41 -10.55
N THR A 631 36.14 71.32 -11.19
CA THR A 631 36.03 71.18 -12.65
C THR A 631 35.57 69.79 -13.09
N TYR A 632 34.73 69.81 -14.08
CA TYR A 632 34.15 68.79 -14.95
C TYR A 632 35.12 67.72 -15.48
N GLU A 633 34.64 66.49 -15.64
CA GLU A 633 34.41 65.87 -16.98
C GLU A 633 33.73 64.52 -16.86
N SER A 634 32.76 64.33 -17.72
CA SER A 634 31.94 63.21 -18.01
C SER A 634 32.66 62.11 -18.77
N ILE A 635 32.35 60.84 -18.55
CA ILE A 635 32.16 59.84 -19.62
C ILE A 635 31.20 58.76 -19.14
N VAL A 636 30.26 58.56 -20.01
CA VAL A 636 29.15 57.56 -20.06
C VAL A 636 29.70 56.16 -20.26
N THR A 637 29.08 55.14 -19.66
CA THR A 637 28.46 54.01 -20.38
C THR A 637 27.84 53.01 -19.43
N ASP A 638 26.56 52.84 -19.63
CA ASP A 638 25.73 51.63 -19.72
C ASP A 638 25.55 50.67 -18.56
N ASP A 639 24.35 50.73 -18.11
CA ASP A 639 23.41 49.80 -17.45
C ASP A 639 23.41 48.37 -18.06
N PRO A 640 22.91 47.28 -17.38
CA PRO A 640 21.53 47.31 -16.90
C PRO A 640 21.19 46.49 -15.61
N THR A 641 20.19 46.99 -14.93
CA THR A 641 19.06 46.32 -14.26
C THR A 641 19.29 45.17 -13.30
N MET A 642 18.88 45.35 -12.06
CA MET A 642 18.18 44.35 -11.25
C MET A 642 17.13 44.95 -10.33
N PHE A 643 15.94 44.40 -10.43
CA PHE A 643 14.75 44.70 -9.64
C PHE A 643 14.93 44.40 -8.15
N LEU A 644 14.45 45.30 -7.33
CA LEU A 644 14.15 45.05 -5.91
C LEU A 644 12.75 45.56 -5.64
N THR A 645 11.87 44.62 -5.30
CA THR A 645 10.52 44.89 -4.82
C THR A 645 10.56 45.08 -3.31
N GLN A 646 10.14 46.22 -2.81
CA GLN A 646 9.78 46.41 -1.40
C GLN A 646 8.34 46.86 -1.30
N LEU A 647 7.60 46.15 -0.43
CA LEU A 647 6.29 46.49 0.09
C LEU A 647 6.37 47.73 0.99
N VAL A 648 5.46 48.67 0.84
CA VAL A 648 4.92 49.49 1.93
C VAL A 648 3.49 49.91 1.62
N HIS A 649 2.63 49.68 2.61
CA HIS A 649 1.29 50.24 2.78
C HIS A 649 1.25 51.75 2.80
N THR A 650 0.22 52.40 2.31
CA THR A 650 -0.75 53.20 3.07
C THR A 650 -1.77 53.91 2.19
N ASN A 651 -2.90 54.07 2.79
CA ASN A 651 -4.18 54.66 2.38
C ASN A 651 -4.15 56.09 1.80
N ASP A 652 -5.21 56.35 1.06
CA ASP A 652 -6.23 57.40 1.14
C ASP A 652 -6.33 58.43 0.02
N TYR A 653 -7.57 58.52 -0.43
CA TYR A 653 -8.43 59.64 -0.87
C TYR A 653 -8.22 60.36 -2.22
N THR A 654 -9.31 60.31 -2.95
CA THR A 654 -10.20 61.31 -3.57
C THR A 654 -10.08 61.64 -5.05
N THR A 655 -11.25 61.41 -5.69
CA THR A 655 -12.00 62.25 -6.67
C THR A 655 -11.30 62.53 -8.04
N ASP A 656 -11.92 62.49 -9.15
CA ASP A 656 -13.21 62.83 -9.70
C ASP A 656 -13.28 62.50 -11.22
N ASP A 657 -14.47 62.23 -11.62
CA ASP A 657 -15.19 62.64 -12.84
C ASP A 657 -14.92 62.03 -14.23
N SER A 658 -15.86 61.40 -14.82
CA SER A 658 -16.85 61.84 -15.80
C SER A 658 -17.35 60.76 -16.74
N LYS A 659 -18.67 60.53 -16.64
CA LYS A 659 -19.72 60.54 -17.66
C LYS A 659 -19.98 59.41 -18.62
N ASN A 660 -21.23 59.02 -18.52
CA ASN A 660 -22.27 58.63 -19.51
C ASN A 660 -22.43 57.14 -19.72
N GLY A 661 -23.60 56.57 -19.66
CA GLY A 661 -24.98 57.04 -19.43
C GLY A 661 -25.98 55.97 -19.78
N PHE A 662 -27.18 56.08 -19.13
CA PHE A 662 -28.48 55.55 -19.53
C PHE A 662 -28.71 54.04 -19.48
N THR A 663 -29.71 53.47 -18.91
CA THR A 663 -31.06 53.70 -18.29
C THR A 663 -31.62 52.32 -18.09
N THR A 664 -32.42 51.91 -17.17
CA THR A 664 -33.56 52.35 -16.39
C THR A 664 -33.94 51.29 -15.36
N SER A 665 -34.29 51.74 -14.18
CA SER A 665 -35.11 51.02 -13.21
C SER A 665 -36.60 51.17 -13.58
N PRO A 666 -37.63 50.59 -12.94
CA PRO A 666 -37.85 50.73 -11.51
C PRO A 666 -38.62 49.63 -10.72
N THR A 667 -38.42 49.63 -9.45
CA THR A 667 -39.38 49.67 -8.31
C THR A 667 -40.37 48.55 -8.04
N GLY A 668 -40.42 48.22 -6.76
CA GLY A 668 -41.60 47.62 -6.11
C GLY A 668 -41.32 47.24 -4.64
N LYS A 669 -41.70 48.16 -3.78
CA LYS A 669 -41.63 48.19 -2.30
C LYS A 669 -42.71 47.33 -1.62
N VAL A 670 -42.37 46.89 -0.34
CA VAL A 670 -43.14 46.98 0.92
C VAL A 670 -44.22 45.91 1.13
N THR A 671 -44.36 45.21 2.23
CA THR A 671 -44.50 45.49 3.67
C THR A 671 -44.70 44.24 4.51
N SER A 672 -44.31 44.35 5.76
CA SER A 672 -44.58 43.51 6.93
C SER A 672 -46.06 43.29 7.23
N LYS A 673 -46.42 42.18 7.93
CA LYS A 673 -47.28 42.18 9.12
C LYS A 673 -47.30 40.84 9.87
N GLU A 674 -47.24 40.98 11.17
CA GLU A 674 -47.51 40.02 12.27
C GLU A 674 -48.92 39.42 12.23
N HIS A 675 -49.09 38.24 12.86
CA HIS A 675 -50.09 37.87 13.88
C HIS A 675 -49.83 36.40 14.33
N ARG A 676 -49.48 36.12 15.54
CA ARG A 676 -50.07 35.94 16.88
C ARG A 676 -51.19 34.86 16.96
N GLY A 677 -50.94 33.92 17.87
CA GLY A 677 -51.95 33.17 18.62
C GLY A 677 -51.93 31.66 18.41
N THR A 678 -51.80 30.81 19.28
CA THR A 678 -51.95 30.49 20.70
C THR A 678 -51.84 28.99 20.93
N ASN A 679 -51.08 28.63 21.95
CA ASN A 679 -51.20 27.54 22.94
C ASN A 679 -51.87 26.19 22.63
N ARG A 680 -51.18 25.10 22.94
CA ARG A 680 -51.39 24.28 24.15
C ARG A 680 -50.38 23.12 24.32
N ASN A 681 -49.72 23.18 25.44
CA ASN A 681 -49.21 22.15 26.37
C ASN A 681 -49.28 20.66 26.00
N LEU A 682 -48.15 19.94 26.21
CA LEU A 682 -48.07 19.00 27.33
C LEU A 682 -46.57 18.60 27.60
N GLN A 683 -46.29 18.61 28.87
CA GLN A 683 -45.13 18.35 29.66
C GLN A 683 -44.42 16.97 29.36
N SER A 684 -43.09 16.92 29.46
CA SER A 684 -42.40 16.42 30.67
C SER A 684 -40.86 16.54 30.45
N SER A 685 -40.22 17.33 31.25
CA SER A 685 -39.18 17.07 32.26
C SER A 685 -37.99 16.27 31.75
N SER A 686 -36.75 16.67 31.88
CA SER A 686 -36.05 17.45 32.91
C SER A 686 -34.60 17.67 32.56
N SER A 687 -34.15 18.75 33.05
CA SER A 687 -32.90 19.16 33.68
C SER A 687 -31.72 19.54 32.76
N ASP A 688 -31.70 20.83 32.51
CA ASP A 688 -30.52 21.65 32.23
C ASP A 688 -29.68 21.85 33.49
N THR A 689 -28.37 21.77 33.32
CA THR A 689 -27.48 22.53 34.20
C THR A 689 -26.43 23.22 33.31
N GLN A 690 -26.68 24.46 33.02
CA GLN A 690 -25.66 25.39 32.50
C GLN A 690 -24.67 25.73 33.59
N TYR A 691 -23.39 25.50 33.31
CA TYR A 691 -22.29 26.20 34.00
C TYR A 691 -21.53 27.08 32.99
N ARG A 692 -21.63 28.35 33.24
CA ARG A 692 -20.88 29.44 32.66
C ARG A 692 -19.53 29.50 33.36
N VAL A 693 -18.40 29.30 32.64
CA VAL A 693 -17.05 29.51 33.18
C VAL A 693 -16.37 30.60 32.37
N LYS A 694 -15.86 31.59 33.12
CA LYS A 694 -14.94 32.65 32.67
C LYS A 694 -13.59 32.05 32.30
N PRO A 695 -12.81 32.71 31.43
CA PRO A 695 -11.46 32.27 31.11
C PRO A 695 -10.50 32.73 32.21
N ASP A 696 -9.83 31.80 32.82
CA ASP A 696 -8.62 32.03 33.61
C ASP A 696 -7.48 31.21 32.98
N ASP A 697 -6.35 31.88 32.80
CA ASP A 697 -5.04 31.38 32.39
C ASP A 697 -4.62 30.15 33.22
N VAL A 698 -4.36 29.03 32.57
CA VAL A 698 -3.64 27.90 33.16
C VAL A 698 -2.66 27.33 32.13
N THR A 699 -1.40 27.60 32.39
CA THR A 699 -0.25 26.90 31.81
C THR A 699 -0.34 25.39 32.06
N PRO A 700 -0.01 24.50 31.09
CA PRO A 700 0.01 23.08 31.32
C PRO A 700 1.20 22.69 32.19
N LYS A 701 0.93 22.12 33.37
CA LYS A 701 1.91 21.38 34.15
C LYS A 701 2.20 20.05 33.45
N GLU A 702 3.42 19.86 32.99
CA GLU A 702 3.95 18.55 32.61
C GLU A 702 3.82 17.55 33.79
N LYS A 703 3.12 16.47 33.55
CA LYS A 703 3.11 15.29 34.44
C LYS A 703 4.42 14.53 34.24
N SER A 704 5.31 14.59 35.21
CA SER A 704 6.51 13.77 35.26
C SER A 704 6.15 12.31 35.51
N TYR A 705 6.37 11.46 34.53
CA TYR A 705 6.22 9.99 34.63
C TYR A 705 7.43 9.28 35.26
N TYR A 706 8.31 10.03 35.93
CA TYR A 706 9.56 9.50 36.47
C TYR A 706 9.36 8.41 37.55
N SER A 707 8.32 8.54 38.39
CA SER A 707 8.02 7.56 39.42
C SER A 707 7.50 6.22 38.88
N GLU A 708 6.75 6.24 37.78
CA GLU A 708 6.25 5.04 37.12
C GLU A 708 7.36 4.29 36.37
N LEU A 709 8.27 5.03 35.74
CA LEU A 709 9.45 4.48 35.07
C LEU A 709 10.43 3.81 36.05
N VAL A 710 10.62 4.38 37.22
CA VAL A 710 11.43 3.78 38.31
C VAL A 710 10.76 2.51 38.85
N GLY A 711 9.43 2.50 38.98
CA GLY A 711 8.67 1.31 39.42
C GLY A 711 8.80 0.14 38.44
N VAL A 712 8.67 0.41 37.14
CA VAL A 712 8.79 -0.63 36.09
C VAL A 712 10.23 -1.16 36.01
N SER A 713 11.24 -0.30 36.11
CA SER A 713 12.65 -0.73 36.07
C SER A 713 13.04 -1.58 37.28
N LEU A 714 12.52 -1.29 38.48
CA LEU A 714 12.73 -2.14 39.67
C LEU A 714 12.08 -3.51 39.55
N MET A 715 10.86 -3.58 39.00
CA MET A 715 10.17 -4.85 38.72
C MET A 715 10.92 -5.69 37.70
N LEU A 716 11.44 -5.07 36.63
CA LEU A 716 12.23 -5.74 35.62
C LEU A 716 13.54 -6.31 36.20
N ALA A 717 14.23 -5.55 37.03
CA ALA A 717 15.46 -5.98 37.72
C ALA A 717 15.18 -7.18 38.65
N LEU A 718 14.05 -7.16 39.37
CA LEU A 718 13.64 -8.27 40.21
C LEU A 718 13.36 -9.56 39.41
N CYS A 719 12.68 -9.46 38.27
CA CYS A 719 12.44 -10.58 37.37
C CYS A 719 13.76 -11.19 36.84
N ILE A 720 14.71 -10.34 36.44
CA ILE A 720 16.03 -10.79 35.98
C ILE A 720 16.78 -11.52 37.10
N CYS A 721 16.75 -11.03 38.34
CA CYS A 721 17.36 -11.68 39.49
C CYS A 721 16.74 -13.07 39.74
N ILE A 722 15.43 -13.21 39.65
CA ILE A 722 14.73 -14.48 39.80
C ILE A 722 15.15 -15.50 38.72
N MET A 723 15.27 -15.05 37.46
CA MET A 723 15.70 -15.92 36.37
C MET A 723 17.17 -16.37 36.54
N ILE A 724 18.05 -15.47 36.98
CA ILE A 724 19.47 -15.81 37.24
C ILE A 724 19.56 -16.83 38.40
N LEU A 725 18.82 -16.63 39.49
CA LEU A 725 18.77 -17.55 40.63
C LEU A 725 18.20 -18.92 40.24
N GLY A 726 17.14 -18.93 39.40
CA GLY A 726 16.56 -20.15 38.84
C GLY A 726 17.55 -20.92 37.95
N SER A 727 18.29 -20.22 37.10
CA SER A 727 19.32 -20.79 36.26
C SER A 727 20.50 -21.36 37.07
N LEU A 728 20.95 -20.65 38.09
CA LEU A 728 21.99 -21.11 39.02
C LEU A 728 21.54 -22.34 39.80
N HIS A 729 20.27 -22.38 40.26
CA HIS A 729 19.71 -23.54 40.96
C HIS A 729 19.62 -24.77 40.04
N MET A 730 19.20 -24.60 38.80
CA MET A 730 19.22 -25.71 37.83
C MET A 730 20.61 -26.16 37.47
N TRP A 731 21.60 -25.27 37.36
CA TRP A 731 23.00 -25.61 37.11
C TRP A 731 23.61 -26.38 38.31
N GLN A 732 23.29 -25.98 39.54
CA GLN A 732 23.70 -26.73 40.74
C GLN A 732 23.07 -28.14 40.80
N LYS A 733 21.78 -28.27 40.46
CA LYS A 733 21.12 -29.60 40.37
C LYS A 733 21.76 -30.50 39.30
N ARG A 734 22.16 -29.96 38.14
CA ARG A 734 22.89 -30.68 37.10
C ARG A 734 24.29 -31.14 37.57
N LYS A 735 25.02 -30.35 38.37
CA LYS A 735 26.31 -30.73 38.92
C LYS A 735 26.20 -31.83 39.98
N VAL A 736 25.13 -31.90 40.71
CA VAL A 736 24.88 -32.96 41.73
C VAL A 736 24.49 -34.28 41.06
N SER A 737 23.85 -34.24 39.90
CA SER A 737 23.49 -35.45 39.11
C SER A 737 24.68 -36.13 38.39
N LEU A 738 25.79 -35.40 38.18
CA LEU A 738 26.98 -35.92 37.49
C LEU A 738 28.03 -36.54 38.43
N ARG A 739 27.71 -36.73 39.73
CA ARG A 739 28.66 -37.27 40.74
C ARG A 739 28.29 -38.63 41.32
N LYS A 740 27.39 -39.39 40.68
CA LYS A 740 27.08 -40.75 41.12
C LYS A 740 27.04 -41.67 39.91
N ASP A 741 28.20 -42.23 39.55
CA ASP A 741 28.35 -43.60 39.05
C ASP A 741 29.86 -43.97 39.02
N PRO A 742 30.26 -45.12 39.54
CA PRO A 742 31.66 -45.54 39.52
C PRO A 742 32.01 -46.44 38.32
N LEU A 743 33.25 -46.34 37.95
CA LEU A 743 33.98 -47.12 36.93
C LEU A 743 33.72 -48.63 36.97
N VAL A 744 33.45 -49.20 35.78
CA VAL A 744 33.94 -50.54 35.41
C VAL A 744 34.45 -50.50 33.96
N THR A 745 35.66 -50.98 33.75
CA THR A 745 36.42 -51.09 32.52
C THR A 745 36.02 -52.30 31.65
N PRO A 746 36.39 -52.36 30.38
CA PRO A 746 35.81 -53.19 29.35
C PRO A 746 36.53 -54.54 29.13
N GLU A 747 35.82 -55.49 28.55
CA GLU A 747 36.40 -56.60 27.78
C GLU A 747 35.60 -56.91 26.53
N GLU A 748 36.34 -57.35 25.52
CA GLU A 748 35.99 -57.62 24.13
C GLU A 748 35.05 -58.81 23.91
N GLY A 749 34.34 -58.81 22.78
CA GLY A 749 34.05 -60.06 22.12
C GLY A 749 32.74 -60.22 21.37
N SER A 750 32.80 -60.06 20.05
CA SER A 750 32.22 -60.95 19.04
C SER A 750 30.73 -61.19 18.89
N SER A 751 30.22 -60.62 17.80
CA SER A 751 29.37 -61.24 16.73
C SER A 751 28.06 -61.98 17.02
N ILE A 752 27.14 -61.72 16.08
CA ILE A 752 26.12 -62.62 15.45
C ILE A 752 24.64 -62.48 15.88
N ASN A 753 23.87 -62.08 14.86
CA ASN A 753 22.51 -62.48 14.44
C ASN A 753 21.23 -62.17 15.23
N ARG A 754 20.32 -61.61 14.47
CA ARG A 754 18.81 -61.67 14.53
C ARG A 754 18.26 -63.06 14.94
N PRO A 755 16.95 -63.24 15.27
CA PRO A 755 15.74 -62.50 14.87
C PRO A 755 14.62 -62.38 15.96
N VAL A 756 13.59 -61.54 15.62
CA VAL A 756 12.14 -61.66 15.81
C VAL A 756 11.61 -62.54 16.93
N GLU A 757 10.75 -61.96 17.81
CA GLU A 757 9.44 -62.54 18.10
C GLU A 757 8.51 -61.60 18.87
N ILE A 758 7.30 -61.56 18.39
CA ILE A 758 5.99 -61.26 18.81
C ILE A 758 5.63 -61.86 20.19
N CYS A 759 4.96 -61.15 21.05
CA CYS A 759 3.99 -61.74 21.98
C CYS A 759 2.84 -60.77 22.32
N SER A 760 1.71 -61.18 21.88
CA SER A 760 0.35 -60.89 22.24
C SER A 760 -0.02 -61.41 23.64
N LEU A 761 -1.06 -60.78 24.28
CA LEU A 761 -2.07 -61.41 25.16
C LEU A 761 -3.01 -60.30 25.61
N SER A 762 -4.27 -60.19 25.13
CA SER A 762 -5.46 -61.02 25.42
C SER A 762 -6.10 -60.75 26.77
N SER A 763 -7.31 -60.21 26.73
CA SER A 763 -8.61 -60.79 27.21
C SER A 763 -9.62 -59.66 27.41
N ARG A 764 -10.76 -59.63 26.71
CA ARG A 764 -12.03 -60.35 26.87
C ARG A 764 -13.01 -59.72 27.85
N ALA A 765 -14.15 -59.23 27.39
CA ALA A 765 -15.52 -59.80 27.46
C ALA A 765 -16.50 -58.75 26.85
N GLU A 766 -17.13 -58.99 25.80
CA GLU A 766 -18.48 -59.55 25.57
C GLU A 766 -19.62 -58.88 26.33
N LEU A 767 -20.55 -58.25 25.58
CA LEU A 767 -21.99 -58.57 25.55
C LEU A 767 -22.74 -57.64 24.61
N GLU A 768 -23.17 -58.18 23.48
CA GLU A 768 -24.41 -57.80 22.76
C GLU A 768 -25.63 -58.36 23.53
N PRO A 769 -26.86 -57.89 23.27
CA PRO A 769 -27.63 -58.40 22.18
C PRO A 769 -28.62 -57.43 21.45
N GLU A 770 -28.73 -57.69 20.19
CA GLU A 770 -29.92 -57.88 19.32
C GLU A 770 -31.19 -57.01 19.40
N LEU A 771 -31.50 -56.51 18.22
CA LEU A 771 -32.75 -56.62 17.42
C LEU A 771 -34.06 -56.01 17.97
N LYS A 772 -34.68 -55.12 17.17
CA LYS A 772 -35.87 -55.40 16.36
C LYS A 772 -36.25 -54.27 15.39
N VAL A 773 -36.41 -54.67 14.16
CA VAL A 773 -37.16 -54.05 13.07
C VAL A 773 -38.64 -54.01 13.41
N VAL A 774 -39.38 -52.96 13.06
CA VAL A 774 -40.72 -52.98 12.40
C VAL A 774 -41.04 -51.57 11.87
N GLU A 775 -41.38 -51.53 10.56
CA GLU A 775 -42.10 -50.63 9.67
C GLU A 775 -41.54 -49.23 9.40
#